data_322be669982d6f69cd99eba1ad46b5db
#
_entry.id   322be669982d6f69cd99eba1ad46b5db
#
_cell.length_a   1.000
_cell.length_b   1.000
_cell.length_c   1.000
_cell.angle_alpha   90.00
_cell.angle_beta   90.00
_cell.angle_gamma   90.00
#
_symmetry.space_group_name_H-M   'P 1'
#
loop_
_entity.id
_entity.type
_entity.pdbx_description
1 polymer ?
#
loop_
_entity_poly.entity_id
_entity_poly.type
_entity_poly.pdbx_seq_one_letter_code
_entity_poly.pdbx_strand_id
1 'polypeptide(L)'
;MKTFCKAVTRGRYVIIAICLLLMIPAAIGYKNTKINYDIVSYLPSDVETMKGQDILSKEFKQGAFAVVITDNMSTKQILNLEDRIKDVKTVNKVGSVYDILGYSFPVQMLPSDIASKVQKGDKNLILVTFTNSTSDDATLKAVEKIRGLKKSIQVAGMSATTLDTAQIANSEVIMYVIIAVALCLIVLMLTLDSFFVPFLLLGNIGVAIVYNLGSNLFLGQISYITKAIAAVLQLGVTMDFSIFLYHKFEYWKTQRDNKLEAMDEAIAETMISVIGSSTTTIAGFLALCTMKLTLGVDIGVVMAKGVAFGVLTVVTLFPALVLVFDPIITKTAHKSVVPDLSFIKRFVLKHYKIVLTVFVIGLPLSYYAQSRTQSYYNLTAGLPSYLPGVKANDVLKKDFKIVSPYFILVDSKMDATDVKKMVDQIDDLKGIDMTASIAKLSSQGITEDMMPDDIKDMVDNGKYQIILLSSKYDTATDQLNSQIAHVSKIAKSYDKHAIVAGEGPLMRDMVTIADTDFTNVNSTSIGVVFVIMLFVLKSISLPVLLVLAIEFAIFINMGIPFMMGTKIPFVASIVIGTIQLGATIDYAILMSTKYLEIRQGGGDKVQAVSTAMDASLQSIFVSALCFFAATVGVGIYSSMDMISTICSMISRGALISMIDVAFIAPSLLLVFDKVITHTSLGFKKKGA
;
A
#
# COMPACT_ATOMS: atom_id res chain seq x y z
N MET A 1 32.37 7.01 -18.10
CA MET A 1 32.03 5.61 -17.80
C MET A 1 33.25 4.78 -17.45
N LYS A 2 34.25 4.61 -18.33
CA LYS A 2 35.47 3.78 -18.04
C LYS A 2 36.23 4.19 -16.77
N THR A 3 36.31 5.48 -16.46
CA THR A 3 37.00 5.97 -15.24
C THR A 3 36.21 5.55 -13.98
N PHE A 4 34.89 5.58 -14.00
CA PHE A 4 34.01 5.14 -12.92
C PHE A 4 34.18 3.63 -12.68
N CYS A 5 34.10 2.79 -13.73
CA CYS A 5 34.28 1.33 -13.59
C CYS A 5 35.62 1.00 -12.92
N LYS A 6 36.73 1.63 -13.39
CA LYS A 6 38.04 1.44 -12.78
C LYS A 6 38.12 1.94 -11.33
N ALA A 7 37.40 3.00 -10.99
CA ALA A 7 37.34 3.47 -9.59
C ALA A 7 36.61 2.46 -8.69
N VAL A 8 35.53 1.83 -9.18
CA VAL A 8 34.80 0.80 -8.46
C VAL A 8 35.63 -0.47 -8.25
N THR A 9 36.24 -0.99 -9.31
CA THR A 9 36.98 -2.25 -9.26
C THR A 9 38.29 -2.14 -8.45
N ARG A 10 39.04 -1.04 -8.60
CA ARG A 10 40.28 -0.79 -7.84
C ARG A 10 40.01 -0.35 -6.41
N GLY A 11 38.95 0.43 -6.18
CA GLY A 11 38.55 0.93 -4.85
C GLY A 11 37.66 -0.02 -4.06
N ARG A 12 37.51 -1.29 -4.45
CA ARG A 12 36.52 -2.24 -3.89
C ARG A 12 36.51 -2.34 -2.36
N TYR A 13 37.65 -2.35 -1.70
CA TYR A 13 37.71 -2.42 -0.23
C TYR A 13 37.20 -1.14 0.43
N VAL A 14 37.56 0.01 -0.17
CA VAL A 14 37.07 1.33 0.31
C VAL A 14 35.56 1.46 0.14
N ILE A 15 35.03 1.00 -0.99
CA ILE A 15 33.57 1.02 -1.26
C ILE A 15 32.84 0.16 -0.25
N ILE A 16 33.29 -1.06 0.02
CA ILE A 16 32.68 -1.93 1.03
C ILE A 16 32.72 -1.25 2.41
N ALA A 17 33.86 -0.67 2.79
CA ALA A 17 33.96 0.03 4.08
C ALA A 17 33.04 1.24 4.19
N ILE A 18 32.92 2.07 3.13
CA ILE A 18 32.02 3.21 3.10
C ILE A 18 30.57 2.73 3.18
N CYS A 19 30.19 1.71 2.42
CA CYS A 19 28.83 1.18 2.45
C CYS A 19 28.46 0.65 3.85
N LEU A 20 29.36 -0.09 4.51
CA LEU A 20 29.14 -0.56 5.86
C LEU A 20 29.05 0.59 6.88
N LEU A 21 29.88 1.63 6.74
CA LEU A 21 29.84 2.80 7.60
C LEU A 21 28.50 3.56 7.46
N LEU A 22 27.99 3.73 6.23
CA LEU A 22 26.72 4.39 5.96
C LEU A 22 25.50 3.61 6.47
N MET A 23 25.62 2.31 6.76
CA MET A 23 24.55 1.55 7.41
C MET A 23 24.25 2.05 8.84
N ILE A 24 25.23 2.62 9.54
CA ILE A 24 25.02 3.13 10.91
C ILE A 24 24.01 4.28 10.94
N PRO A 25 24.20 5.39 10.22
CA PRO A 25 23.20 6.46 10.19
C PRO A 25 21.87 6.00 9.57
N ALA A 26 21.88 5.07 8.61
CA ALA A 26 20.65 4.52 8.06
C ALA A 26 19.87 3.70 9.09
N ALA A 27 20.53 2.89 9.92
CA ALA A 27 19.88 2.15 11.00
C ALA A 27 19.29 3.09 12.07
N ILE A 28 19.98 4.18 12.40
CA ILE A 28 19.47 5.23 13.30
C ILE A 28 18.23 5.89 12.68
N GLY A 29 18.27 6.23 11.40
CA GLY A 29 17.14 6.80 10.68
C GLY A 29 15.93 5.87 10.67
N TYR A 30 16.11 4.58 10.41
CA TYR A 30 15.05 3.58 10.47
C TYR A 30 14.35 3.52 11.84
N LYS A 31 15.14 3.53 12.91
CA LYS A 31 14.59 3.51 14.28
C LYS A 31 13.77 4.75 14.62
N ASN A 32 14.14 5.92 14.08
CA ASN A 32 13.51 7.21 14.37
C ASN A 32 12.41 7.60 13.38
N THR A 33 12.19 6.83 12.31
CA THR A 33 11.10 7.06 11.37
C THR A 33 9.76 6.75 12.04
N LYS A 34 8.83 7.72 12.05
CA LYS A 34 7.48 7.52 12.57
C LYS A 34 6.65 6.69 11.60
N ILE A 35 5.83 5.79 12.15
CA ILE A 35 4.92 4.95 11.37
C ILE A 35 3.48 5.37 11.64
N ASN A 36 2.77 5.66 10.59
CA ASN A 36 1.34 5.99 10.64
C ASN A 36 0.50 4.72 10.39
N TYR A 37 -0.37 4.41 11.34
CA TYR A 37 -1.24 3.22 11.31
C TYR A 37 -2.69 3.57 10.94
N ASP A 38 -3.01 4.86 10.76
CA ASP A 38 -4.33 5.35 10.40
C ASP A 38 -4.35 5.77 8.93
N ILE A 39 -4.99 4.95 8.09
CA ILE A 39 -5.07 5.20 6.63
C ILE A 39 -5.98 6.39 6.33
N VAL A 40 -6.97 6.67 7.19
CA VAL A 40 -7.89 7.79 6.98
C VAL A 40 -7.14 9.13 7.02
N SER A 41 -6.06 9.20 7.78
CA SER A 41 -5.19 10.40 7.87
C SER A 41 -4.47 10.74 6.54
N TYR A 42 -4.51 9.85 5.54
CA TYR A 42 -3.97 10.09 4.20
C TYR A 42 -4.96 10.76 3.24
N LEU A 43 -6.18 11.08 3.70
CA LEU A 43 -7.10 11.94 2.96
C LEU A 43 -6.52 13.35 2.80
N PRO A 44 -6.78 14.04 1.68
CA PRO A 44 -6.37 15.43 1.50
C PRO A 44 -6.97 16.33 2.59
N SER A 45 -6.19 17.27 3.09
CA SER A 45 -6.62 18.18 4.18
C SER A 45 -7.71 19.18 3.76
N ASP A 46 -7.91 19.38 2.47
CA ASP A 46 -8.93 20.29 1.92
C ASP A 46 -10.33 19.67 1.86
N VAL A 47 -10.45 18.37 2.08
CA VAL A 47 -11.73 17.66 2.11
C VAL A 47 -12.54 18.09 3.33
N GLU A 48 -13.87 18.22 3.16
CA GLU A 48 -14.77 18.75 4.20
C GLU A 48 -14.72 17.93 5.50
N THR A 49 -14.68 16.62 5.38
CA THR A 49 -14.59 15.71 6.54
C THR A 49 -13.28 15.87 7.32
N MET A 50 -12.15 16.14 6.64
CA MET A 50 -10.87 16.42 7.30
C MET A 50 -10.88 17.78 8.00
N LYS A 51 -11.55 18.79 7.42
CA LYS A 51 -11.79 20.07 8.12
C LYS A 51 -12.62 19.87 9.39
N GLY A 52 -13.64 19.00 9.35
CA GLY A 52 -14.40 18.62 10.53
C GLY A 52 -13.52 17.94 11.60
N GLN A 53 -12.65 17.03 11.20
CA GLN A 53 -11.69 16.39 12.11
C GLN A 53 -10.70 17.40 12.72
N ASP A 54 -10.27 18.39 11.93
CA ASP A 54 -9.43 19.49 12.40
C ASP A 54 -10.15 20.37 13.43
N ILE A 55 -11.43 20.67 13.24
CA ILE A 55 -12.23 21.43 14.22
C ILE A 55 -12.34 20.63 15.52
N LEU A 56 -12.64 19.35 15.46
CA LEU A 56 -12.68 18.50 16.67
C LEU A 56 -11.34 18.50 17.40
N SER A 57 -10.25 18.37 16.68
CA SER A 57 -8.91 18.30 17.28
C SER A 57 -8.48 19.64 17.89
N LYS A 58 -8.72 20.76 17.19
CA LYS A 58 -8.19 22.09 17.58
C LYS A 58 -9.12 22.84 18.53
N GLU A 59 -10.43 22.84 18.22
CA GLU A 59 -11.40 23.65 18.96
C GLU A 59 -11.98 22.88 20.16
N PHE A 60 -12.23 21.57 20.02
CA PHE A 60 -12.72 20.72 21.10
C PHE A 60 -11.62 19.94 21.83
N LYS A 61 -10.39 19.96 21.33
CA LYS A 61 -9.27 19.15 21.83
C LYS A 61 -9.60 17.64 21.84
N GLN A 62 -10.38 17.19 20.87
CA GLN A 62 -10.84 15.81 20.72
C GLN A 62 -10.27 15.23 19.41
N GLY A 63 -8.94 14.99 19.42
CA GLY A 63 -8.24 14.47 18.25
C GLY A 63 -8.55 13.00 17.93
N ALA A 64 -8.99 12.24 18.96
CA ALA A 64 -9.35 10.83 18.83
C ALA A 64 -10.38 10.41 19.87
N PHE A 65 -11.07 9.28 19.62
CA PHE A 65 -12.11 8.72 20.47
C PHE A 65 -11.89 7.24 20.71
N ALA A 66 -12.29 6.77 21.88
CA ALA A 66 -12.48 5.36 22.19
C ALA A 66 -13.72 5.18 23.08
N VAL A 67 -14.28 3.99 23.01
CA VAL A 67 -15.40 3.59 23.86
C VAL A 67 -14.95 2.43 24.73
N VAL A 68 -14.99 2.62 26.05
CA VAL A 68 -14.70 1.54 27.00
C VAL A 68 -16.00 0.85 27.37
N ILE A 69 -16.06 -0.44 27.11
CA ILE A 69 -17.19 -1.30 27.45
C ILE A 69 -16.83 -1.98 28.77
N THR A 70 -17.66 -1.77 29.78
CA THR A 70 -17.54 -2.43 31.08
C THR A 70 -18.53 -3.59 31.16
N ASP A 71 -18.21 -4.62 31.91
CA ASP A 71 -19.06 -5.79 32.14
C ASP A 71 -19.07 -6.18 33.61
N ASN A 72 -20.28 -6.43 34.17
CA ASN A 72 -20.46 -6.81 35.58
C ASN A 72 -19.80 -5.81 36.57
N MET A 73 -20.00 -4.52 36.36
CA MET A 73 -19.46 -3.46 37.24
C MET A 73 -20.58 -2.63 37.88
N SER A 74 -20.47 -2.40 39.19
CA SER A 74 -21.35 -1.46 39.89
C SER A 74 -21.03 -0.01 39.48
N THR A 75 -22.02 0.89 39.63
CA THR A 75 -21.84 2.35 39.35
C THR A 75 -20.60 2.91 40.04
N LYS A 76 -20.36 2.56 41.32
CA LYS A 76 -19.17 3.00 42.06
C LYS A 76 -17.85 2.51 41.41
N GLN A 77 -17.86 1.30 40.87
CA GLN A 77 -16.68 0.76 40.18
C GLN A 77 -16.45 1.41 38.83
N ILE A 78 -17.53 1.79 38.12
CA ILE A 78 -17.45 2.50 36.84
C ILE A 78 -16.85 3.90 37.08
N LEU A 79 -17.35 4.67 38.03
CA LEU A 79 -16.84 6.00 38.36
C LEU A 79 -15.37 5.95 38.83
N ASN A 80 -14.99 4.99 39.65
CA ASN A 80 -13.58 4.80 40.01
C ASN A 80 -12.70 4.43 38.79
N LEU A 81 -13.25 3.70 37.82
CA LEU A 81 -12.57 3.41 36.56
C LEU A 81 -12.40 4.68 35.72
N GLU A 82 -13.41 5.52 35.63
CA GLU A 82 -13.35 6.82 34.93
C GLU A 82 -12.26 7.71 35.50
N ASP A 83 -12.17 7.84 36.83
CA ASP A 83 -11.10 8.60 37.47
C ASP A 83 -9.72 8.06 37.09
N ARG A 84 -9.55 6.75 37.10
CA ARG A 84 -8.29 6.10 36.68
C ARG A 84 -8.01 6.30 35.19
N ILE A 85 -9.04 6.40 34.33
CA ILE A 85 -8.87 6.70 32.92
C ILE A 85 -8.50 8.17 32.72
N LYS A 86 -9.11 9.11 33.47
CA LYS A 86 -8.77 10.54 33.47
C LYS A 86 -7.28 10.79 33.81
N ASP A 87 -6.69 9.96 34.66
CA ASP A 87 -5.27 10.04 35.03
C ASP A 87 -4.31 9.54 33.92
N VAL A 88 -4.82 8.95 32.85
CA VAL A 88 -3.99 8.49 31.74
C VAL A 88 -3.57 9.68 30.89
N LYS A 89 -2.27 9.84 30.70
CA LYS A 89 -1.72 10.92 29.90
C LYS A 89 -2.35 10.93 28.51
N THR A 90 -2.70 12.11 27.98
CA THR A 90 -3.37 12.38 26.71
C THR A 90 -4.88 12.11 26.67
N VAL A 91 -5.46 11.52 27.69
CA VAL A 91 -6.91 11.55 27.86
C VAL A 91 -7.34 12.99 28.11
N ASN A 92 -8.32 13.46 27.35
CA ASN A 92 -8.85 14.81 27.50
C ASN A 92 -10.10 14.81 28.40
N LYS A 93 -11.13 14.08 27.98
CA LYS A 93 -12.37 13.95 28.74
C LYS A 93 -12.82 12.50 28.77
N VAL A 94 -13.49 12.15 29.86
CA VAL A 94 -14.10 10.84 30.09
C VAL A 94 -15.51 11.08 30.57
N GLY A 95 -16.46 10.39 30.00
CA GLY A 95 -17.86 10.54 30.42
C GLY A 95 -18.67 9.28 30.20
N SER A 96 -19.55 8.99 31.15
CA SER A 96 -20.56 7.96 31.06
C SER A 96 -21.95 8.53 31.29
N VAL A 97 -22.94 7.69 31.15
CA VAL A 97 -24.32 8.05 31.47
C VAL A 97 -24.48 8.45 32.95
N TYR A 98 -23.62 7.96 33.82
CA TYR A 98 -23.69 8.28 35.26
C TYR A 98 -23.20 9.68 35.59
N ASP A 99 -22.38 10.29 34.75
CA ASP A 99 -22.00 11.70 34.91
C ASP A 99 -23.19 12.62 34.63
N ILE A 100 -24.11 12.24 33.71
CA ILE A 100 -25.31 13.03 33.38
C ILE A 100 -26.42 12.82 34.40
N LEU A 101 -26.66 11.56 34.79
CA LEU A 101 -27.77 11.22 35.65
C LEU A 101 -27.48 11.34 37.16
N GLY A 102 -26.20 11.35 37.52
CA GLY A 102 -25.77 11.22 38.92
C GLY A 102 -26.02 9.83 39.51
N TYR A 103 -25.65 9.66 40.80
CA TYR A 103 -25.70 8.36 41.47
C TYR A 103 -27.11 7.81 41.75
N SER A 104 -28.13 8.67 41.70
CA SER A 104 -29.44 8.35 42.23
C SER A 104 -30.49 8.10 41.13
N PHE A 105 -30.15 8.35 39.88
CA PHE A 105 -31.11 8.20 38.77
C PHE A 105 -30.85 6.90 38.01
N PRO A 106 -31.87 6.02 37.90
CA PRO A 106 -31.78 4.83 37.05
C PRO A 106 -31.67 5.21 35.58
N VAL A 107 -30.81 4.51 34.84
CA VAL A 107 -30.62 4.68 33.37
C VAL A 107 -31.92 4.49 32.59
N GLN A 108 -32.87 3.74 33.17
CA GLN A 108 -34.21 3.51 32.61
C GLN A 108 -35.09 4.77 32.56
N MET A 109 -34.73 5.86 33.24
CA MET A 109 -35.39 7.17 33.12
C MET A 109 -35.01 7.94 31.86
N LEU A 110 -33.94 7.55 31.18
CA LEU A 110 -33.62 8.07 29.88
C LEU A 110 -34.59 7.56 28.81
N PRO A 111 -34.79 8.33 27.74
CA PRO A 111 -35.51 7.83 26.56
C PRO A 111 -34.97 6.47 26.13
N SER A 112 -35.86 5.54 25.78
CA SER A 112 -35.50 4.13 25.54
C SER A 112 -34.49 3.94 24.41
N ASP A 113 -34.46 4.83 23.42
CA ASP A 113 -33.51 4.88 22.34
C ASP A 113 -32.08 5.21 22.83
N ILE A 114 -31.94 6.14 23.79
CA ILE A 114 -30.68 6.51 24.41
C ILE A 114 -30.26 5.46 25.45
N ALA A 115 -31.17 5.07 26.35
CA ALA A 115 -30.88 4.09 27.41
C ALA A 115 -30.32 2.79 26.84
N SER A 116 -30.91 2.27 25.76
CA SER A 116 -30.45 1.03 25.11
C SER A 116 -29.10 1.14 24.43
N LYS A 117 -28.60 2.36 24.18
CA LYS A 117 -27.30 2.62 23.57
C LYS A 117 -26.19 2.81 24.58
N VAL A 118 -26.49 3.13 25.83
CA VAL A 118 -25.50 3.40 26.86
C VAL A 118 -25.38 2.26 27.87
N GLN A 119 -26.46 1.48 28.04
CA GLN A 119 -26.50 0.32 28.93
C GLN A 119 -27.23 -0.87 28.29
N LYS A 120 -26.66 -2.06 28.40
CA LYS A 120 -27.25 -3.32 27.95
C LYS A 120 -26.96 -4.45 28.93
N GLY A 121 -27.98 -4.85 29.72
CA GLY A 121 -27.77 -5.74 30.86
C GLY A 121 -26.75 -5.15 31.84
N ASP A 122 -25.70 -5.91 32.15
CA ASP A 122 -24.63 -5.48 33.05
C ASP A 122 -23.48 -4.74 32.35
N LYS A 123 -23.61 -4.50 31.02
CA LYS A 123 -22.63 -3.76 30.23
C LYS A 123 -22.98 -2.29 30.17
N ASN A 124 -21.97 -1.44 30.36
CA ASN A 124 -22.08 0.01 30.27
C ASN A 124 -20.99 0.56 29.36
N LEU A 125 -21.23 1.74 28.75
CA LEU A 125 -20.28 2.45 27.91
C LEU A 125 -19.70 3.66 28.62
N ILE A 126 -18.39 3.87 28.47
CA ILE A 126 -17.68 5.07 28.87
C ILE A 126 -17.02 5.64 27.60
N LEU A 127 -17.36 6.88 27.26
CA LEU A 127 -16.71 7.60 26.16
C LEU A 127 -15.41 8.19 26.65
N VAL A 128 -14.33 8.00 25.89
CA VAL A 128 -13.01 8.55 26.19
C VAL A 128 -12.55 9.36 24.98
N THR A 129 -12.16 10.61 25.20
CA THR A 129 -11.57 11.46 24.17
C THR A 129 -10.09 11.68 24.45
N PHE A 130 -9.30 11.83 23.39
CA PHE A 130 -7.86 12.06 23.47
C PHE A 130 -7.50 13.39 22.81
N THR A 131 -6.49 14.07 23.33
CA THR A 131 -6.01 15.34 22.77
C THR A 131 -5.30 15.17 21.43
N ASN A 132 -4.62 14.05 21.24
CA ASN A 132 -3.84 13.74 20.05
C ASN A 132 -4.67 12.93 19.05
N SER A 133 -4.20 12.86 17.80
CA SER A 133 -4.84 12.08 16.73
C SER A 133 -4.82 10.57 17.00
N THR A 134 -5.66 9.84 16.27
CA THR A 134 -5.83 8.38 16.38
C THR A 134 -4.53 7.59 16.22
N SER A 135 -3.64 8.03 15.32
CA SER A 135 -2.36 7.35 15.02
C SER A 135 -1.17 7.85 15.83
N ASP A 136 -1.35 8.85 16.71
CA ASP A 136 -0.26 9.34 17.53
C ASP A 136 0.17 8.30 18.57
N ASP A 137 1.48 8.10 18.71
CA ASP A 137 2.06 7.14 19.66
C ASP A 137 1.57 7.33 21.09
N ALA A 138 1.29 8.59 21.49
CA ALA A 138 0.79 8.89 22.82
C ALA A 138 -0.67 8.43 22.99
N THR A 139 -1.50 8.53 21.97
CA THR A 139 -2.87 7.99 21.95
C THR A 139 -2.85 6.46 22.01
N LEU A 140 -2.01 5.82 21.18
CA LEU A 140 -1.88 4.35 21.16
C LEU A 140 -1.44 3.81 22.53
N LYS A 141 -0.44 4.44 23.18
CA LYS A 141 -0.02 4.08 24.53
C LYS A 141 -1.11 4.31 25.57
N ALA A 142 -1.91 5.38 25.42
CA ALA A 142 -3.03 5.63 26.32
C ALA A 142 -4.10 4.54 26.20
N VAL A 143 -4.48 4.15 24.98
CA VAL A 143 -5.42 3.05 24.74
C VAL A 143 -4.90 1.73 25.29
N GLU A 144 -3.61 1.42 25.09
CA GLU A 144 -2.97 0.23 25.65
C GLU A 144 -3.01 0.23 27.21
N LYS A 145 -2.71 1.38 27.82
CA LYS A 145 -2.78 1.54 29.26
C LYS A 145 -4.21 1.39 29.78
N ILE A 146 -5.19 1.95 29.12
CA ILE A 146 -6.61 1.80 29.47
C ILE A 146 -7.01 0.34 29.42
N ARG A 147 -6.67 -0.41 28.35
CA ARG A 147 -6.91 -1.87 28.26
C ARG A 147 -6.31 -2.65 29.43
N GLY A 148 -5.18 -2.19 29.94
CA GLY A 148 -4.48 -2.81 31.09
C GLY A 148 -5.07 -2.49 32.46
N LEU A 149 -5.98 -1.53 32.59
CA LEU A 149 -6.52 -1.11 33.89
C LEU A 149 -7.34 -2.20 34.58
N LYS A 150 -8.11 -2.99 33.81
CA LYS A 150 -8.91 -4.09 34.33
C LYS A 150 -9.21 -5.13 33.25
N LYS A 151 -9.17 -6.42 33.60
CA LYS A 151 -9.42 -7.53 32.65
C LYS A 151 -10.88 -7.59 32.12
N SER A 152 -11.84 -7.03 32.89
CA SER A 152 -13.27 -7.04 32.53
C SER A 152 -13.71 -5.88 31.64
N ILE A 153 -12.79 -5.08 31.11
CA ILE A 153 -13.11 -4.01 30.18
C ILE A 153 -12.63 -4.34 28.77
N GLN A 154 -13.35 -3.83 27.80
CA GLN A 154 -12.97 -3.86 26.40
C GLN A 154 -12.90 -2.43 25.86
N VAL A 155 -11.95 -2.14 24.97
CA VAL A 155 -11.81 -0.83 24.37
C VAL A 155 -12.10 -0.93 22.90
N ALA A 156 -13.13 -0.24 22.45
CA ALA A 156 -13.63 -0.19 21.08
C ALA A 156 -13.37 1.17 20.42
N GLY A 157 -13.69 1.30 19.16
CA GLY A 157 -13.52 2.49 18.35
C GLY A 157 -12.25 2.47 17.50
N MET A 158 -12.09 3.52 16.67
CA MET A 158 -10.98 3.59 15.70
C MET A 158 -9.62 3.57 16.38
N SER A 159 -9.43 4.26 17.51
CA SER A 159 -8.16 4.27 18.25
C SER A 159 -7.75 2.88 18.74
N ALA A 160 -8.73 2.04 19.11
CA ALA A 160 -8.47 0.68 19.55
C ALA A 160 -8.06 -0.25 18.39
N THR A 161 -8.71 -0.12 17.24
CA THR A 161 -8.34 -0.89 16.03
C THR A 161 -7.03 -0.41 15.44
N THR A 162 -6.71 0.87 15.53
CA THR A 162 -5.40 1.41 15.11
C THR A 162 -4.27 0.86 15.98
N LEU A 163 -4.49 0.71 17.31
CA LEU A 163 -3.53 0.05 18.20
C LEU A 163 -3.33 -1.43 17.79
N ASP A 164 -4.42 -2.14 17.51
CA ASP A 164 -4.34 -3.54 17.08
C ASP A 164 -3.58 -3.67 15.76
N THR A 165 -3.84 -2.77 14.79
CA THR A 165 -3.11 -2.69 13.53
C THR A 165 -1.62 -2.46 13.77
N ALA A 166 -1.27 -1.53 14.67
CA ALA A 166 0.12 -1.23 15.01
C ALA A 166 0.83 -2.43 15.62
N GLN A 167 0.17 -3.15 16.55
CA GLN A 167 0.74 -4.33 17.20
C GLN A 167 1.00 -5.46 16.21
N ILE A 168 0.03 -5.79 15.34
CA ILE A 168 0.21 -6.83 14.32
C ILE A 168 1.27 -6.41 13.30
N ALA A 169 1.16 -5.21 12.72
CA ALA A 169 2.11 -4.76 11.72
C ALA A 169 3.56 -4.81 12.23
N ASN A 170 3.79 -4.39 13.47
CA ASN A 170 5.14 -4.44 14.05
C ASN A 170 5.63 -5.87 14.36
N SER A 171 4.73 -6.78 14.73
CA SER A 171 5.10 -8.18 15.02
C SER A 171 5.40 -8.98 13.75
N GLU A 172 4.71 -8.70 12.64
CA GLU A 172 4.79 -9.49 11.41
C GLU A 172 5.87 -9.02 10.44
N VAL A 173 6.21 -7.71 10.41
CA VAL A 173 7.14 -7.13 9.41
C VAL A 173 8.50 -7.84 9.38
N ILE A 174 9.07 -8.19 10.54
CA ILE A 174 10.35 -8.90 10.60
C ILE A 174 10.24 -10.28 9.94
N MET A 175 9.12 -10.98 10.19
CA MET A 175 8.88 -12.29 9.64
C MET A 175 8.67 -12.23 8.11
N TYR A 176 8.04 -11.17 7.59
CA TYR A 176 7.93 -10.96 6.14
C TYR A 176 9.29 -10.94 5.45
N VAL A 177 10.23 -10.18 6.02
CA VAL A 177 11.59 -10.09 5.46
C VAL A 177 12.31 -11.44 5.55
N ILE A 178 12.20 -12.15 6.67
CA ILE A 178 12.84 -13.46 6.84
C ILE A 178 12.31 -14.47 5.82
N ILE A 179 10.98 -14.56 5.66
CA ILE A 179 10.33 -15.46 4.71
C ILE A 179 10.74 -15.11 3.28
N ALA A 180 10.68 -13.82 2.91
CA ALA A 180 11.04 -13.36 1.57
C ALA A 180 12.51 -13.69 1.25
N VAL A 181 13.45 -13.41 2.16
CA VAL A 181 14.87 -13.71 2.00
C VAL A 181 15.11 -15.21 1.90
N ALA A 182 14.47 -16.02 2.75
CA ALA A 182 14.63 -17.47 2.74
C ALA A 182 14.15 -18.10 1.42
N LEU A 183 12.96 -17.70 0.95
CA LEU A 183 12.41 -18.20 -0.33
C LEU A 183 13.24 -17.73 -1.53
N CYS A 184 13.67 -16.46 -1.56
CA CYS A 184 14.57 -15.97 -2.59
C CYS A 184 15.92 -16.70 -2.58
N LEU A 185 16.47 -16.97 -1.39
CA LEU A 185 17.71 -17.73 -1.26
C LEU A 185 17.60 -19.12 -1.89
N ILE A 186 16.50 -19.83 -1.61
CA ILE A 186 16.24 -21.16 -2.20
C ILE A 186 16.17 -21.05 -3.73
N VAL A 187 15.40 -20.11 -4.27
CA VAL A 187 15.29 -19.95 -5.73
C VAL A 187 16.63 -19.63 -6.35
N LEU A 188 17.39 -18.69 -5.76
CA LEU A 188 18.71 -18.31 -6.28
C LEU A 188 19.74 -19.44 -6.20
N MET A 189 19.74 -20.24 -5.12
CA MET A 189 20.61 -21.41 -5.01
C MET A 189 20.35 -22.45 -6.07
N LEU A 190 19.11 -22.59 -6.53
CA LEU A 190 18.73 -23.53 -7.59
C LEU A 190 19.03 -22.97 -9.00
N THR A 191 18.98 -21.67 -9.17
CA THR A 191 19.01 -21.03 -10.50
C THR A 191 20.38 -20.44 -10.89
N LEU A 192 21.23 -20.10 -9.94
CA LEU A 192 22.58 -19.58 -10.20
C LEU A 192 23.62 -20.70 -10.19
N ASP A 193 24.80 -20.42 -10.75
CA ASP A 193 25.87 -21.38 -10.93
C ASP A 193 26.82 -21.46 -9.72
N SER A 194 26.51 -20.85 -8.58
CA SER A 194 27.31 -20.91 -7.35
C SER A 194 26.41 -20.77 -6.12
N PHE A 195 26.66 -21.60 -5.10
CA PHE A 195 25.91 -21.51 -3.82
C PHE A 195 26.24 -20.27 -2.98
N PHE A 196 27.35 -19.56 -3.27
CA PHE A 196 27.74 -18.38 -2.50
C PHE A 196 27.22 -17.07 -3.08
N VAL A 197 27.02 -16.99 -4.39
CA VAL A 197 26.52 -15.79 -5.08
C VAL A 197 25.15 -15.31 -4.53
N PRO A 198 24.17 -16.18 -4.22
CA PRO A 198 22.91 -15.76 -3.60
C PRO A 198 23.09 -14.93 -2.33
N PHE A 199 24.05 -15.27 -1.47
CA PHE A 199 24.31 -14.51 -0.25
C PHE A 199 24.87 -13.11 -0.56
N LEU A 200 25.71 -12.98 -1.57
CA LEU A 200 26.24 -11.68 -2.01
C LEU A 200 25.15 -10.81 -2.60
N LEU A 201 24.25 -11.38 -3.42
CA LEU A 201 23.10 -10.71 -4.00
C LEU A 201 22.15 -10.19 -2.90
N LEU A 202 21.72 -11.07 -2.02
CA LEU A 202 20.82 -10.72 -0.93
C LEU A 202 21.47 -9.76 0.07
N GLY A 203 22.77 -9.90 0.34
CA GLY A 203 23.52 -8.96 1.16
C GLY A 203 23.58 -7.55 0.54
N ASN A 204 23.85 -7.45 -0.77
CA ASN A 204 23.84 -6.18 -1.50
C ASN A 204 22.46 -5.50 -1.43
N ILE A 205 21.39 -6.26 -1.71
CA ILE A 205 20.02 -5.73 -1.65
C ILE A 205 19.65 -5.36 -0.20
N GLY A 206 20.09 -6.15 0.79
CA GLY A 206 19.91 -5.85 2.21
C GLY A 206 20.47 -4.48 2.60
N VAL A 207 21.68 -4.14 2.11
CA VAL A 207 22.26 -2.79 2.30
C VAL A 207 21.39 -1.71 1.66
N ALA A 208 20.93 -1.93 0.43
CA ALA A 208 20.02 -0.98 -0.25
C ALA A 208 18.69 -0.79 0.49
N ILE A 209 18.12 -1.87 1.05
CA ILE A 209 16.89 -1.82 1.87
C ILE A 209 17.13 -1.00 3.14
N VAL A 210 18.26 -1.20 3.83
CA VAL A 210 18.59 -0.43 5.03
C VAL A 210 18.73 1.06 4.71
N TYR A 211 19.36 1.41 3.58
CA TYR A 211 19.45 2.81 3.14
C TYR A 211 18.08 3.40 2.81
N ASN A 212 17.25 2.64 2.11
CA ASN A 212 15.90 3.07 1.77
C ASN A 212 15.06 3.32 3.02
N LEU A 213 14.98 2.34 3.92
CA LEU A 213 14.18 2.46 5.14
C LEU A 213 14.75 3.52 6.09
N GLY A 214 16.07 3.64 6.19
CA GLY A 214 16.72 4.63 7.05
C GLY A 214 16.52 6.07 6.57
N SER A 215 16.54 6.30 5.26
CA SER A 215 16.32 7.63 4.69
C SER A 215 14.86 8.09 4.75
N ASN A 216 13.92 7.24 5.18
CA ASN A 216 12.54 7.65 5.43
C ASN A 216 12.41 8.66 6.58
N LEU A 217 13.41 8.78 7.44
CA LEU A 217 13.48 9.84 8.45
C LEU A 217 13.27 11.24 7.83
N PHE A 218 13.77 11.48 6.62
CA PHE A 218 13.59 12.76 5.91
C PHE A 218 12.17 13.00 5.40
N LEU A 219 11.33 11.96 5.34
CA LEU A 219 9.91 12.08 4.99
C LEU A 219 9.04 12.38 6.23
N GLY A 220 9.62 12.31 7.43
CA GLY A 220 8.94 12.53 8.70
C GLY A 220 8.17 11.29 9.18
N GLN A 221 7.22 10.80 8.39
CA GLN A 221 6.46 9.59 8.69
C GLN A 221 6.19 8.78 7.42
N ILE A 222 5.95 7.48 7.57
CA ILE A 222 5.51 6.58 6.50
C ILE A 222 4.36 5.71 6.98
N SER A 223 3.54 5.23 6.03
CA SER A 223 2.47 4.25 6.32
C SER A 223 3.04 2.91 6.76
N TYR A 224 2.31 2.22 7.64
CA TYR A 224 2.61 0.83 7.97
C TYR A 224 2.56 -0.09 6.75
N ILE A 225 1.71 0.21 5.76
CA ILE A 225 1.64 -0.51 4.49
C ILE A 225 2.96 -0.35 3.75
N THR A 226 3.42 0.89 3.58
CA THR A 226 4.70 1.18 2.93
C THR A 226 5.85 0.48 3.64
N LYS A 227 5.90 0.54 4.98
CA LYS A 227 6.90 -0.15 5.79
C LYS A 227 6.89 -1.66 5.54
N ALA A 228 5.71 -2.27 5.49
CA ALA A 228 5.56 -3.72 5.32
C ALA A 228 6.00 -4.21 3.94
N ILE A 229 5.60 -3.49 2.87
CA ILE A 229 5.82 -3.95 1.51
C ILE A 229 7.15 -3.45 0.91
N ALA A 230 7.70 -2.32 1.36
CA ALA A 230 8.86 -1.70 0.74
C ALA A 230 10.08 -2.63 0.69
N ALA A 231 10.41 -3.31 1.80
CA ALA A 231 11.56 -4.23 1.84
C ALA A 231 11.36 -5.44 0.92
N VAL A 232 10.16 -6.01 0.91
CA VAL A 232 9.80 -7.19 0.12
C VAL A 232 9.77 -6.87 -1.38
N LEU A 233 9.16 -5.74 -1.75
CA LEU A 233 9.11 -5.29 -3.14
C LEU A 233 10.49 -4.87 -3.65
N GLN A 234 11.27 -4.16 -2.85
CA GLN A 234 12.62 -3.77 -3.23
C GLN A 234 13.50 -5.00 -3.48
N LEU A 235 13.38 -6.04 -2.62
CA LEU A 235 14.08 -7.31 -2.82
C LEU A 235 13.70 -7.91 -4.19
N GLY A 236 12.43 -7.98 -4.54
CA GLY A 236 11.96 -8.54 -5.79
C GLY A 236 12.35 -7.72 -7.02
N VAL A 237 12.17 -6.40 -6.98
CA VAL A 237 12.37 -5.51 -8.14
C VAL A 237 13.85 -5.23 -8.45
N THR A 238 14.73 -5.21 -7.43
CA THR A 238 16.14 -4.84 -7.67
C THR A 238 17.08 -6.03 -7.85
N MET A 239 16.59 -7.25 -7.65
CA MET A 239 17.38 -8.47 -7.79
C MET A 239 17.87 -8.69 -9.22
N ASP A 240 17.04 -8.38 -10.20
CA ASP A 240 17.29 -8.56 -11.62
C ASP A 240 18.56 -7.84 -12.07
N PHE A 241 18.80 -6.64 -11.60
CA PHE A 241 19.97 -5.85 -11.95
C PHE A 241 21.26 -6.52 -11.48
N SER A 242 21.24 -7.13 -10.30
CA SER A 242 22.40 -7.85 -9.75
C SER A 242 22.66 -9.17 -10.50
N ILE A 243 21.61 -9.92 -10.82
CA ILE A 243 21.71 -11.17 -11.59
C ILE A 243 22.29 -10.86 -12.98
N PHE A 244 21.78 -9.80 -13.64
CA PHE A 244 22.26 -9.40 -14.96
C PHE A 244 23.75 -9.03 -14.93
N LEU A 245 24.20 -8.24 -13.95
CA LEU A 245 25.60 -7.89 -13.79
C LEU A 245 26.47 -9.12 -13.54
N TYR A 246 26.02 -10.06 -12.71
CA TYR A 246 26.75 -11.29 -12.42
C TYR A 246 26.94 -12.15 -13.68
N HIS A 247 25.89 -12.35 -14.47
CA HIS A 247 25.98 -13.09 -15.74
C HIS A 247 26.92 -12.41 -16.75
N LYS A 248 26.88 -11.05 -16.81
CA LYS A 248 27.83 -10.31 -17.65
C LYS A 248 29.27 -10.45 -17.18
N PHE A 249 29.50 -10.46 -15.87
CA PHE A 249 30.85 -10.69 -15.31
C PHE A 249 31.36 -12.10 -15.64
N GLU A 250 30.56 -13.14 -15.46
CA GLU A 250 30.95 -14.51 -15.83
C GLU A 250 31.21 -14.64 -17.34
N TYR A 251 30.43 -13.99 -18.19
CA TYR A 251 30.70 -13.94 -19.63
C TYR A 251 32.05 -13.27 -19.94
N TRP A 252 32.30 -12.07 -19.41
CA TRP A 252 33.54 -11.36 -19.66
C TRP A 252 34.78 -12.04 -19.05
N LYS A 253 34.60 -12.78 -17.97
CA LYS A 253 35.66 -13.60 -17.33
C LYS A 253 36.16 -14.72 -18.24
N THR A 254 35.35 -15.20 -19.19
CA THR A 254 35.76 -16.14 -20.22
C THR A 254 36.50 -15.48 -21.40
N GLN A 255 36.37 -14.16 -21.56
CA GLN A 255 36.90 -13.38 -22.68
C GLN A 255 38.13 -12.54 -22.30
N ARG A 256 38.46 -12.44 -21.03
CA ARG A 256 39.54 -11.62 -20.47
C ARG A 256 40.33 -12.41 -19.43
N ASP A 257 41.65 -12.32 -19.49
CA ASP A 257 42.51 -12.97 -18.49
C ASP A 257 42.53 -12.24 -17.15
N ASN A 258 42.25 -10.93 -17.15
CA ASN A 258 42.25 -10.10 -15.96
C ASN A 258 40.82 -9.89 -15.44
N LYS A 259 40.49 -10.40 -14.24
CA LYS A 259 39.18 -10.29 -13.57
C LYS A 259 38.74 -8.85 -13.35
N LEU A 260 39.66 -7.91 -13.11
CA LEU A 260 39.32 -6.50 -12.94
C LEU A 260 38.84 -5.89 -14.26
N GLU A 261 39.49 -6.23 -15.38
CA GLU A 261 39.07 -5.78 -16.70
C GLU A 261 37.74 -6.42 -17.11
N ALA A 262 37.54 -7.70 -16.79
CA ALA A 262 36.28 -8.39 -17.02
C ALA A 262 35.12 -7.71 -16.25
N MET A 263 35.35 -7.30 -15.00
CA MET A 263 34.35 -6.58 -14.21
C MET A 263 34.15 -5.15 -14.73
N ASP A 264 35.19 -4.46 -15.17
CA ASP A 264 35.08 -3.13 -15.77
C ASP A 264 34.12 -3.13 -17.00
N GLU A 265 34.28 -4.13 -17.89
CA GLU A 265 33.41 -4.29 -19.06
C GLU A 265 31.99 -4.70 -18.65
N ALA A 266 31.87 -5.61 -17.68
CA ALA A 266 30.56 -6.03 -17.15
C ALA A 266 29.77 -4.85 -16.56
N ILE A 267 30.39 -4.01 -15.73
CA ILE A 267 29.78 -2.80 -15.17
C ILE A 267 29.37 -1.85 -16.31
N ALA A 268 30.29 -1.61 -17.26
CA ALA A 268 30.01 -0.66 -18.36
C ALA A 268 28.81 -1.08 -19.22
N GLU A 269 28.72 -2.37 -19.55
CA GLU A 269 27.60 -2.92 -20.34
C GLU A 269 26.30 -2.94 -19.53
N THR A 270 26.38 -3.32 -18.26
CA THR A 270 25.23 -3.39 -17.35
C THR A 270 24.64 -2.02 -17.06
N MET A 271 25.48 -1.01 -16.82
CA MET A 271 24.99 0.35 -16.50
C MET A 271 24.07 0.91 -17.59
N ILE A 272 24.37 0.67 -18.87
CA ILE A 272 23.54 1.18 -19.97
C ILE A 272 22.13 0.58 -19.92
N SER A 273 22.04 -0.73 -19.71
CA SER A 273 20.76 -1.44 -19.64
C SER A 273 20.02 -1.13 -18.36
N VAL A 274 20.69 -1.17 -17.20
CA VAL A 274 20.07 -0.97 -15.88
C VAL A 274 19.57 0.46 -15.68
N ILE A 275 20.31 1.48 -16.17
CA ILE A 275 19.82 2.88 -16.09
C ILE A 275 18.54 3.05 -16.93
N GLY A 276 18.50 2.45 -18.11
CA GLY A 276 17.30 2.52 -18.96
C GLY A 276 16.08 1.88 -18.28
N SER A 277 16.21 0.65 -17.79
CA SER A 277 15.10 -0.07 -17.15
C SER A 277 14.74 0.52 -15.78
N SER A 278 15.72 0.82 -14.92
CA SER A 278 15.42 1.42 -13.61
C SER A 278 14.73 2.79 -13.70
N THR A 279 14.99 3.56 -14.76
CA THR A 279 14.29 4.83 -14.99
C THR A 279 12.80 4.62 -15.25
N THR A 280 12.42 3.59 -16.00
CA THR A 280 11.00 3.25 -16.21
C THR A 280 10.33 2.78 -14.93
N THR A 281 11.03 1.97 -14.13
CA THR A 281 10.53 1.47 -12.84
C THR A 281 10.37 2.59 -11.82
N ILE A 282 11.38 3.48 -11.68
CA ILE A 282 11.30 4.66 -10.81
C ILE A 282 10.15 5.58 -11.22
N ALA A 283 10.00 5.83 -12.52
CA ALA A 283 8.94 6.68 -13.03
C ALA A 283 7.56 6.06 -12.84
N GLY A 284 7.43 4.74 -12.99
CA GLY A 284 6.23 4.00 -12.66
C GLY A 284 5.83 4.21 -11.19
N PHE A 285 6.76 4.05 -10.25
CA PHE A 285 6.48 4.31 -8.82
C PHE A 285 6.17 5.78 -8.54
N LEU A 286 6.86 6.73 -9.18
CA LEU A 286 6.57 8.15 -9.02
C LEU A 286 5.20 8.55 -9.59
N ALA A 287 4.62 7.78 -10.51
CA ALA A 287 3.25 8.01 -10.97
C ALA A 287 2.22 7.87 -9.83
N LEU A 288 2.51 7.08 -8.78
CA LEU A 288 1.67 7.03 -7.56
C LEU A 288 1.58 8.40 -6.86
N CYS A 289 2.57 9.28 -7.03
CA CYS A 289 2.53 10.62 -6.45
C CYS A 289 1.45 11.52 -7.08
N THR A 290 0.79 11.10 -8.15
CA THR A 290 -0.35 11.81 -8.75
C THR A 290 -1.68 11.53 -8.05
N MET A 291 -1.70 10.63 -7.08
CA MET A 291 -2.85 10.38 -6.22
C MET A 291 -3.19 11.63 -5.40
N LYS A 292 -4.48 11.86 -5.21
CA LYS A 292 -4.99 12.80 -4.21
C LYS A 292 -4.77 12.27 -2.79
N LEU A 293 -4.91 10.95 -2.60
CA LEU A 293 -4.52 10.32 -1.34
C LEU A 293 -3.00 10.43 -1.15
N THR A 294 -2.57 11.07 -0.06
CA THR A 294 -1.15 11.27 0.24
C THR A 294 -0.38 9.95 0.47
N LEU A 295 -1.10 8.84 0.66
CA LEU A 295 -0.55 7.48 0.67
C LEU A 295 0.20 7.14 -0.63
N GLY A 296 -0.27 7.67 -1.78
CA GLY A 296 0.42 7.49 -3.07
C GLY A 296 1.80 8.10 -3.10
N VAL A 297 1.95 9.30 -2.51
CA VAL A 297 3.27 9.96 -2.37
C VAL A 297 4.19 9.13 -1.47
N ASP A 298 3.65 8.61 -0.35
CA ASP A 298 4.38 7.78 0.59
C ASP A 298 4.93 6.50 -0.09
N ILE A 299 4.07 5.70 -0.69
CA ILE A 299 4.47 4.47 -1.39
C ILE A 299 5.38 4.80 -2.58
N GLY A 300 4.98 5.78 -3.41
CA GLY A 300 5.67 6.14 -4.64
C GLY A 300 7.10 6.59 -4.41
N VAL A 301 7.33 7.52 -3.48
CA VAL A 301 8.66 8.04 -3.16
C VAL A 301 9.54 6.98 -2.50
N VAL A 302 9.01 6.21 -1.55
CA VAL A 302 9.78 5.16 -0.86
C VAL A 302 10.20 4.06 -1.83
N MET A 303 9.30 3.64 -2.75
CA MET A 303 9.62 2.62 -3.75
C MET A 303 10.61 3.13 -4.80
N ALA A 304 10.39 4.32 -5.35
CA ALA A 304 11.30 4.95 -6.32
C ALA A 304 12.72 5.13 -5.75
N LYS A 305 12.82 5.62 -4.53
CA LYS A 305 14.07 5.76 -3.78
C LYS A 305 14.72 4.40 -3.52
N GLY A 306 13.92 3.37 -3.20
CA GLY A 306 14.38 1.99 -3.02
C GLY A 306 15.05 1.44 -4.27
N VAL A 307 14.45 1.64 -5.45
CA VAL A 307 15.05 1.25 -6.74
C VAL A 307 16.33 2.04 -7.00
N ALA A 308 16.35 3.34 -6.74
CA ALA A 308 17.54 4.17 -6.92
C ALA A 308 18.73 3.69 -6.05
N PHE A 309 18.50 3.38 -4.77
CA PHE A 309 19.52 2.78 -3.90
C PHE A 309 19.93 1.38 -4.36
N GLY A 310 18.97 0.57 -4.85
CA GLY A 310 19.25 -0.73 -5.44
C GLY A 310 20.23 -0.62 -6.61
N VAL A 311 19.94 0.25 -7.58
CA VAL A 311 20.83 0.49 -8.73
C VAL A 311 22.20 0.99 -8.28
N LEU A 312 22.24 1.93 -7.34
CA LEU A 312 23.51 2.46 -6.82
C LEU A 312 24.38 1.34 -6.21
N THR A 313 23.80 0.47 -5.39
CA THR A 313 24.53 -0.63 -4.77
C THR A 313 24.91 -1.71 -5.78
N VAL A 314 24.10 -1.96 -6.78
CA VAL A 314 24.41 -2.92 -7.87
C VAL A 314 25.60 -2.50 -8.69
N VAL A 315 25.77 -1.21 -8.98
CA VAL A 315 26.90 -0.73 -9.79
C VAL A 315 28.15 -0.38 -8.96
N THR A 316 28.05 -0.37 -7.63
CA THR A 316 29.18 -0.02 -6.74
C THR A 316 29.56 -1.15 -5.79
N LEU A 317 28.67 -1.50 -4.86
CA LEU A 317 28.93 -2.48 -3.80
C LEU A 317 28.99 -3.92 -4.34
N PHE A 318 28.04 -4.31 -5.19
CA PHE A 318 27.94 -5.68 -5.67
C PHE A 318 29.19 -6.13 -6.47
N PRO A 319 29.72 -5.35 -7.44
CA PRO A 319 30.97 -5.68 -8.11
C PRO A 319 32.17 -5.81 -7.16
N ALA A 320 32.19 -4.92 -6.15
CA ALA A 320 33.27 -4.98 -5.13
C ALA A 320 33.19 -6.29 -4.32
N LEU A 321 32.00 -6.71 -3.92
CA LEU A 321 31.75 -7.97 -3.21
C LEU A 321 32.13 -9.18 -4.08
N VAL A 322 31.66 -9.21 -5.33
CA VAL A 322 31.97 -10.31 -6.27
C VAL A 322 33.45 -10.46 -6.46
N LEU A 323 34.20 -9.36 -6.68
CA LEU A 323 35.69 -9.42 -6.86
C LEU A 323 36.42 -9.87 -5.61
N VAL A 324 35.98 -9.47 -4.42
CA VAL A 324 36.63 -9.88 -3.15
C VAL A 324 36.36 -11.35 -2.86
N PHE A 325 35.16 -11.83 -3.12
CA PHE A 325 34.74 -13.19 -2.79
C PHE A 325 34.82 -14.17 -3.98
N ASP A 326 35.38 -13.76 -5.14
CA ASP A 326 35.55 -14.62 -6.32
C ASP A 326 36.24 -15.98 -6.03
N PRO A 327 37.24 -16.08 -5.15
CA PRO A 327 37.81 -17.39 -4.79
C PRO A 327 36.80 -18.35 -4.13
N ILE A 328 35.88 -17.83 -3.37
CA ILE A 328 34.81 -18.62 -2.72
C ILE A 328 33.74 -18.97 -3.74
N ILE A 329 33.33 -18.01 -4.60
CA ILE A 329 32.39 -18.23 -5.70
C ILE A 329 32.85 -19.40 -6.56
N THR A 330 34.13 -19.40 -6.98
CA THR A 330 34.69 -20.46 -7.81
C THR A 330 34.71 -21.82 -7.11
N LYS A 331 35.00 -21.85 -5.79
CA LYS A 331 34.97 -23.09 -5.00
C LYS A 331 33.56 -23.67 -4.79
N THR A 332 32.55 -22.84 -4.78
CA THR A 332 31.15 -23.21 -4.56
C THR A 332 30.36 -23.32 -5.86
N ALA A 333 31.02 -23.32 -7.00
CA ALA A 333 30.38 -23.44 -8.29
C ALA A 333 29.67 -24.79 -8.46
N HIS A 334 28.47 -24.76 -9.02
CA HIS A 334 27.67 -25.94 -9.35
C HIS A 334 26.89 -25.70 -10.64
N LYS A 335 26.28 -26.72 -11.19
CA LYS A 335 25.42 -26.57 -12.38
C LYS A 335 24.04 -26.08 -11.96
N SER A 336 23.56 -25.00 -12.61
CA SER A 336 22.21 -24.49 -12.35
C SER A 336 21.13 -25.49 -12.78
N VAL A 337 19.99 -25.47 -12.05
CA VAL A 337 18.86 -26.38 -12.27
C VAL A 337 17.79 -25.72 -13.18
N VAL A 338 18.12 -24.60 -13.82
CA VAL A 338 17.18 -23.93 -14.73
C VAL A 338 16.82 -24.86 -15.89
N PRO A 339 15.51 -25.10 -16.13
CA PRO A 339 15.07 -25.97 -17.21
C PRO A 339 15.46 -25.39 -18.59
N ASP A 340 15.63 -26.27 -19.58
CA ASP A 340 15.81 -25.82 -20.96
C ASP A 340 14.52 -25.19 -21.50
N LEU A 341 14.54 -23.87 -21.63
CA LEU A 341 13.39 -23.07 -22.10
C LEU A 341 13.27 -23.05 -23.64
N SER A 342 14.11 -23.79 -24.35
CA SER A 342 14.08 -23.85 -25.84
C SER A 342 12.76 -24.38 -26.39
N PHE A 343 11.98 -25.11 -25.58
CA PHE A 343 10.65 -25.55 -25.97
C PHE A 343 9.69 -24.37 -26.15
N ILE A 344 9.77 -23.33 -25.30
CA ILE A 344 8.96 -22.09 -25.40
C ILE A 344 9.27 -21.41 -26.74
N LYS A 345 10.57 -21.22 -27.02
CA LYS A 345 11.03 -20.63 -28.28
C LYS A 345 10.49 -21.39 -29.48
N ARG A 346 10.66 -22.73 -29.53
CA ARG A 346 10.13 -23.56 -30.63
C ARG A 346 8.63 -23.45 -30.78
N PHE A 347 7.90 -23.44 -29.68
CA PHE A 347 6.44 -23.28 -29.70
C PHE A 347 6.03 -21.93 -30.27
N VAL A 348 6.62 -20.82 -29.75
CA VAL A 348 6.31 -19.47 -30.20
C VAL A 348 6.63 -19.28 -31.67
N LEU A 349 7.83 -19.65 -32.13
CA LEU A 349 8.22 -19.51 -33.52
C LEU A 349 7.29 -20.27 -34.46
N LYS A 350 6.77 -21.43 -34.05
CA LYS A 350 5.83 -22.23 -34.82
C LYS A 350 4.39 -21.73 -34.79
N HIS A 351 3.95 -21.23 -33.61
CA HIS A 351 2.52 -20.95 -33.33
C HIS A 351 2.22 -19.48 -32.99
N TYR A 352 3.10 -18.53 -33.34
CA TYR A 352 2.94 -17.10 -32.98
C TYR A 352 1.60 -16.48 -33.39
N LYS A 353 0.98 -16.98 -34.52
CA LYS A 353 -0.34 -16.49 -34.95
C LYS A 353 -1.45 -16.91 -33.99
N ILE A 354 -1.38 -18.12 -33.43
CA ILE A 354 -2.34 -18.63 -32.44
C ILE A 354 -2.18 -17.83 -31.15
N VAL A 355 -0.94 -17.60 -30.69
CA VAL A 355 -0.64 -16.80 -29.51
C VAL A 355 -1.20 -15.39 -29.67
N LEU A 356 -1.01 -14.75 -30.82
CA LEU A 356 -1.56 -13.44 -31.11
C LEU A 356 -3.10 -13.43 -31.14
N THR A 357 -3.73 -14.47 -31.67
CA THR A 357 -5.20 -14.60 -31.66
C THR A 357 -5.74 -14.70 -30.24
N VAL A 358 -5.08 -15.48 -29.37
CA VAL A 358 -5.42 -15.57 -27.94
C VAL A 358 -5.27 -14.21 -27.25
N PHE A 359 -4.22 -13.47 -27.56
CA PHE A 359 -4.00 -12.12 -27.05
C PHE A 359 -5.12 -11.15 -27.48
N VAL A 360 -5.45 -11.11 -28.78
CA VAL A 360 -6.47 -10.19 -29.33
C VAL A 360 -7.86 -10.46 -28.75
N ILE A 361 -8.21 -11.74 -28.54
CA ILE A 361 -9.50 -12.12 -27.92
C ILE A 361 -9.45 -11.94 -26.40
N GLY A 362 -8.33 -12.29 -25.79
CA GLY A 362 -8.15 -12.24 -24.34
C GLY A 362 -8.12 -10.82 -23.79
N LEU A 363 -7.56 -9.86 -24.53
CA LEU A 363 -7.41 -8.46 -24.10
C LEU A 363 -8.77 -7.80 -23.70
N PRO A 364 -9.79 -7.77 -24.55
CA PRO A 364 -11.09 -7.20 -24.16
C PRO A 364 -11.79 -8.01 -23.07
N LEU A 365 -11.61 -9.34 -23.04
CA LEU A 365 -12.21 -10.19 -22.03
C LEU A 365 -11.59 -9.95 -20.64
N SER A 366 -10.27 -9.85 -20.57
CA SER A 366 -9.56 -9.55 -19.31
C SER A 366 -9.84 -8.12 -18.82
N TYR A 367 -9.93 -7.15 -19.74
CA TYR A 367 -10.36 -5.78 -19.41
C TYR A 367 -11.78 -5.77 -18.82
N TYR A 368 -12.73 -6.51 -19.42
CA TYR A 368 -14.07 -6.65 -18.86
C TYR A 368 -14.05 -7.26 -17.46
N ALA A 369 -13.29 -8.34 -17.24
CA ALA A 369 -13.16 -8.95 -15.92
C ALA A 369 -12.59 -7.99 -14.88
N GLN A 370 -11.52 -7.26 -15.22
CA GLN A 370 -10.95 -6.23 -14.34
C GLN A 370 -11.97 -5.14 -14.00
N SER A 371 -12.71 -4.62 -15.00
CA SER A 371 -13.69 -3.54 -14.79
C SER A 371 -14.86 -3.94 -13.87
N ARG A 372 -15.05 -5.25 -13.63
CA ARG A 372 -16.07 -5.81 -12.73
C ARG A 372 -15.51 -6.21 -11.37
N THR A 373 -14.21 -6.14 -11.17
CA THR A 373 -13.59 -6.42 -9.87
C THR A 373 -14.01 -5.37 -8.85
N GLN A 374 -14.56 -5.82 -7.72
CA GLN A 374 -15.05 -4.96 -6.65
C GLN A 374 -13.95 -4.70 -5.63
N SER A 375 -13.84 -3.44 -5.21
CA SER A 375 -12.98 -3.05 -4.10
C SER A 375 -13.79 -2.85 -2.83
N TYR A 376 -13.17 -3.14 -1.67
CA TYR A 376 -13.71 -2.77 -0.38
C TYR A 376 -12.85 -1.66 0.24
N TYR A 377 -13.50 -0.78 1.01
CA TYR A 377 -12.89 0.42 1.59
C TYR A 377 -12.82 0.36 3.11
N ASN A 378 -13.66 -0.47 3.75
CA ASN A 378 -13.61 -0.66 5.19
C ASN A 378 -12.39 -1.51 5.59
N LEU A 379 -11.33 -0.84 5.98
CA LEU A 379 -10.03 -1.46 6.30
C LEU A 379 -10.05 -2.23 7.61
N THR A 380 -10.94 -1.89 8.53
CA THR A 380 -11.11 -2.63 9.78
C THR A 380 -11.72 -4.01 9.55
N ALA A 381 -12.49 -4.18 8.48
CA ALA A 381 -13.04 -5.48 8.07
C ALA A 381 -11.95 -6.47 7.62
N GLY A 382 -10.79 -5.97 7.18
CA GLY A 382 -9.61 -6.79 6.81
C GLY A 382 -8.70 -7.17 7.99
N LEU A 383 -9.08 -6.81 9.22
CA LEU A 383 -8.33 -7.19 10.42
C LEU A 383 -8.84 -8.53 10.98
N PRO A 384 -7.94 -9.33 11.58
CA PRO A 384 -8.34 -10.59 12.21
C PRO A 384 -9.38 -10.42 13.32
N SER A 385 -10.43 -11.23 13.29
CA SER A 385 -11.54 -11.17 14.24
C SER A 385 -11.16 -11.49 15.71
N TYR A 386 -9.99 -12.09 15.96
CA TYR A 386 -9.52 -12.38 17.31
C TYR A 386 -8.98 -11.16 18.05
N LEU A 387 -8.74 -10.04 17.36
CA LEU A 387 -8.16 -8.83 17.94
C LEU A 387 -9.08 -8.17 18.96
N PRO A 388 -8.51 -7.64 20.05
CA PRO A 388 -9.30 -7.05 21.13
C PRO A 388 -10.21 -5.90 20.68
N GLY A 389 -9.71 -4.95 19.85
CA GLY A 389 -10.49 -3.83 19.36
C GLY A 389 -11.58 -4.26 18.36
N VAL A 390 -11.30 -5.26 17.50
CA VAL A 390 -12.28 -5.82 16.58
C VAL A 390 -13.42 -6.49 17.36
N LYS A 391 -13.09 -7.33 18.37
CA LYS A 391 -14.09 -7.94 19.26
C LYS A 391 -14.92 -6.90 20.01
N ALA A 392 -14.29 -5.85 20.50
CA ALA A 392 -14.98 -4.77 21.20
C ALA A 392 -15.95 -4.01 20.27
N ASN A 393 -15.54 -3.73 19.02
CA ASN A 393 -16.42 -3.13 18.01
C ASN A 393 -17.60 -4.05 17.66
N ASP A 394 -17.37 -5.36 17.60
CA ASP A 394 -18.45 -6.33 17.42
C ASP A 394 -19.47 -6.31 18.57
N VAL A 395 -19.04 -6.11 19.82
CA VAL A 395 -19.91 -5.94 20.98
C VAL A 395 -20.71 -4.63 20.85
N LEU A 396 -20.08 -3.50 20.47
CA LEU A 396 -20.79 -2.25 20.21
C LEU A 396 -21.89 -2.44 19.15
N LYS A 397 -21.57 -3.13 18.07
CA LYS A 397 -22.51 -3.36 16.97
C LYS A 397 -23.66 -4.30 17.37
N LYS A 398 -23.37 -5.42 18.05
CA LYS A 398 -24.37 -6.45 18.37
C LYS A 398 -25.22 -6.10 19.58
N ASP A 399 -24.59 -5.66 20.67
CA ASP A 399 -25.27 -5.44 21.95
C ASP A 399 -25.90 -4.04 22.04
N PHE A 400 -25.13 -3.01 21.63
CA PHE A 400 -25.56 -1.61 21.70
C PHE A 400 -26.14 -1.08 20.40
N LYS A 401 -26.07 -1.84 19.29
CA LYS A 401 -26.52 -1.44 17.96
C LYS A 401 -25.89 -0.13 17.48
N ILE A 402 -24.67 0.16 17.91
CA ILE A 402 -23.88 1.27 17.41
C ILE A 402 -23.06 0.74 16.23
N VAL A 403 -23.50 1.03 14.98
CA VAL A 403 -22.92 0.46 13.76
C VAL A 403 -21.99 1.46 13.10
N SER A 404 -22.49 2.65 12.82
CA SER A 404 -21.72 3.71 12.16
C SER A 404 -22.05 5.06 12.81
N PRO A 405 -21.39 5.41 13.93
CA PRO A 405 -21.55 6.73 14.54
C PRO A 405 -20.82 7.78 13.71
N TYR A 406 -21.46 8.94 13.56
CA TYR A 406 -20.89 10.14 12.95
C TYR A 406 -21.59 11.38 13.50
N PHE A 407 -21.15 12.58 13.13
CA PHE A 407 -21.65 13.80 13.75
C PHE A 407 -21.73 14.94 12.74
N ILE A 408 -22.56 15.94 13.09
CA ILE A 408 -22.66 17.20 12.39
C ILE A 408 -22.10 18.28 13.31
N LEU A 409 -21.25 19.13 12.76
CA LEU A 409 -20.77 20.36 13.36
C LEU A 409 -21.59 21.50 12.79
N VAL A 410 -22.25 22.27 13.66
CA VAL A 410 -23.02 23.49 13.32
C VAL A 410 -22.54 24.67 14.15
N ASP A 411 -22.91 25.89 13.79
CA ASP A 411 -22.64 27.09 14.60
C ASP A 411 -23.34 26.96 15.95
N SER A 412 -22.62 27.16 17.07
CA SER A 412 -23.16 27.12 18.42
C SER A 412 -24.24 28.18 18.65
N LYS A 413 -24.26 29.28 17.87
CA LYS A 413 -25.27 30.36 17.96
C LYS A 413 -26.54 30.05 17.20
N MET A 414 -26.65 28.90 16.57
CA MET A 414 -27.90 28.50 15.87
C MET A 414 -29.05 28.37 16.87
N ASP A 415 -30.22 28.86 16.48
CA ASP A 415 -31.41 28.80 17.35
C ASP A 415 -31.75 27.35 17.70
N ALA A 416 -32.00 27.06 18.97
CA ALA A 416 -32.30 25.71 19.45
C ALA A 416 -33.53 25.10 18.78
N THR A 417 -34.51 25.96 18.36
CA THR A 417 -35.69 25.51 17.61
C THR A 417 -35.32 25.04 16.21
N ASP A 418 -34.38 25.70 15.55
CA ASP A 418 -33.91 25.32 14.21
C ASP A 418 -32.99 24.09 14.27
N VAL A 419 -32.14 23.98 15.30
CA VAL A 419 -31.40 22.73 15.57
C VAL A 419 -32.38 21.56 15.74
N LYS A 420 -33.42 21.75 16.54
CA LYS A 420 -34.45 20.71 16.76
C LYS A 420 -35.14 20.32 15.48
N LYS A 421 -35.64 21.29 14.66
CA LYS A 421 -36.26 21.00 13.36
C LYS A 421 -35.34 20.24 12.41
N MET A 422 -34.05 20.63 12.34
CA MET A 422 -33.05 19.96 11.54
C MET A 422 -32.89 18.51 12.01
N VAL A 423 -32.74 18.28 13.31
CA VAL A 423 -32.59 16.94 13.90
C VAL A 423 -33.85 16.10 13.65
N ASP A 424 -35.04 16.64 13.82
CA ASP A 424 -36.31 15.94 13.56
C ASP A 424 -36.38 15.50 12.07
N GLN A 425 -36.00 16.36 11.11
CA GLN A 425 -35.96 16.01 9.69
C GLN A 425 -34.91 14.91 9.39
N ILE A 426 -33.80 14.89 10.12
CA ILE A 426 -32.77 13.86 9.98
C ILE A 426 -33.25 12.55 10.57
N ASP A 427 -33.97 12.56 11.70
CA ASP A 427 -34.54 11.36 12.33
C ASP A 427 -35.53 10.63 11.39
N ASP A 428 -36.28 11.39 10.55
CA ASP A 428 -37.19 10.83 9.56
C ASP A 428 -36.48 10.12 8.38
N LEU A 429 -35.15 10.26 8.24
CA LEU A 429 -34.42 9.59 7.18
C LEU A 429 -34.29 8.09 7.43
N LYS A 430 -34.56 7.32 6.39
CA LYS A 430 -34.43 5.85 6.44
C LYS A 430 -33.04 5.45 6.87
N GLY A 431 -32.95 4.62 7.92
CA GLY A 431 -31.71 4.04 8.40
C GLY A 431 -30.97 4.86 9.45
N ILE A 432 -31.44 6.04 9.83
CA ILE A 432 -31.02 6.69 11.07
C ILE A 432 -31.53 5.84 12.24
N ASP A 433 -30.66 5.60 13.19
CA ASP A 433 -30.94 4.80 14.37
C ASP A 433 -31.08 5.66 15.63
N MET A 434 -30.27 6.72 15.71
CA MET A 434 -30.27 7.66 16.84
C MET A 434 -29.72 9.01 16.37
N THR A 435 -30.31 10.09 16.89
CA THR A 435 -29.69 11.41 16.91
C THR A 435 -29.67 11.94 18.34
N ALA A 436 -28.61 12.62 18.72
CA ALA A 436 -28.47 13.28 20.01
C ALA A 436 -27.92 14.69 19.83
N SER A 437 -28.63 15.69 20.40
CA SER A 437 -28.20 17.09 20.48
C SER A 437 -28.70 17.68 21.79
N ILE A 438 -28.08 18.77 22.25
CA ILE A 438 -28.55 19.50 23.43
C ILE A 438 -30.02 19.90 23.29
N ALA A 439 -30.41 20.45 22.12
CA ALA A 439 -31.79 20.88 21.84
C ALA A 439 -32.78 19.70 21.93
N LYS A 440 -32.42 18.51 21.43
CA LYS A 440 -33.29 17.32 21.51
C LYS A 440 -33.42 16.83 22.95
N LEU A 441 -32.32 16.73 23.70
CA LEU A 441 -32.32 16.33 25.10
C LEU A 441 -33.14 17.31 25.97
N SER A 442 -32.99 18.61 25.75
CA SER A 442 -33.78 19.64 26.43
C SER A 442 -35.26 19.51 26.17
N SER A 443 -35.69 19.16 24.93
CA SER A 443 -37.09 18.90 24.60
C SER A 443 -37.67 17.65 25.28
N GLN A 444 -36.81 16.76 25.77
CA GLN A 444 -37.15 15.53 26.49
C GLN A 444 -37.03 15.67 28.01
N GLY A 445 -36.79 16.91 28.49
CA GLY A 445 -36.76 17.23 29.93
C GLY A 445 -35.37 17.18 30.57
N ILE A 446 -34.33 16.90 29.83
CA ILE A 446 -32.95 17.00 30.29
C ILE A 446 -32.37 18.34 29.85
N THR A 447 -32.62 19.37 30.70
CA THR A 447 -32.22 20.75 30.39
C THR A 447 -30.66 20.88 30.46
N GLU A 448 -30.16 21.90 29.79
CA GLU A 448 -28.71 22.19 29.74
C GLU A 448 -28.13 22.41 31.15
N ASP A 449 -28.87 23.00 32.09
CA ASP A 449 -28.46 23.20 33.48
C ASP A 449 -28.28 21.88 34.26
N MET A 450 -28.88 20.80 33.80
CA MET A 450 -28.72 19.49 34.41
C MET A 450 -27.47 18.74 33.93
N MET A 451 -26.80 19.23 32.87
CA MET A 451 -25.62 18.61 32.33
C MET A 451 -24.37 19.15 33.01
N PRO A 452 -23.43 18.29 33.43
CA PRO A 452 -22.13 18.74 33.90
C PRO A 452 -21.37 19.56 32.83
N ASP A 453 -20.60 20.56 33.26
CA ASP A 453 -19.83 21.42 32.36
C ASP A 453 -18.90 20.61 31.44
N ASP A 454 -18.29 19.54 31.96
CA ASP A 454 -17.45 18.66 31.16
C ASP A 454 -18.17 18.02 29.98
N ILE A 455 -19.45 17.66 30.15
CA ILE A 455 -20.26 17.07 29.07
C ILE A 455 -20.71 18.16 28.09
N LYS A 456 -21.10 19.34 28.58
CA LYS A 456 -21.43 20.49 27.73
C LYS A 456 -20.25 20.84 26.81
N ASP A 457 -19.07 21.03 27.39
CA ASP A 457 -17.85 21.34 26.65
C ASP A 457 -17.43 20.26 25.63
N MET A 458 -17.90 19.01 25.80
CA MET A 458 -17.65 17.95 24.80
C MET A 458 -18.50 18.14 23.53
N VAL A 459 -19.65 18.79 23.64
CA VAL A 459 -20.61 18.90 22.55
C VAL A 459 -20.88 20.35 22.10
N ASP A 460 -20.51 21.35 22.90
CA ASP A 460 -20.59 22.77 22.57
C ASP A 460 -19.42 23.54 23.14
N ASN A 461 -18.65 24.24 22.30
CA ASN A 461 -17.51 25.05 22.73
C ASN A 461 -17.74 26.57 22.58
N GLY A 462 -18.99 27.00 22.38
CA GLY A 462 -19.38 28.38 22.15
C GLY A 462 -19.13 28.90 20.72
N LYS A 463 -18.50 28.11 19.86
CA LYS A 463 -18.28 28.41 18.44
C LYS A 463 -18.94 27.34 17.55
N TYR A 464 -18.82 26.09 17.92
CA TYR A 464 -19.44 24.97 17.24
C TYR A 464 -20.20 24.10 18.22
N GLN A 465 -21.32 23.52 17.74
CA GLN A 465 -22.10 22.51 18.43
C GLN A 465 -22.01 21.17 17.67
N ILE A 466 -21.85 20.09 18.40
CA ILE A 466 -21.82 18.72 17.86
C ILE A 466 -23.20 18.08 18.00
N ILE A 467 -23.71 17.54 16.89
CA ILE A 467 -24.90 16.70 16.87
C ILE A 467 -24.44 15.28 16.52
N LEU A 468 -24.63 14.35 17.45
CA LEU A 468 -24.27 12.96 17.24
C LEU A 468 -25.37 12.20 16.50
N LEU A 469 -24.95 11.38 15.54
CA LEU A 469 -25.83 10.49 14.78
C LEU A 469 -25.29 9.05 14.81
N SER A 470 -26.22 8.09 14.74
CA SER A 470 -25.87 6.68 14.50
C SER A 470 -26.71 6.15 13.35
N SER A 471 -26.09 5.44 12.43
CA SER A 471 -26.74 4.78 11.31
C SER A 471 -26.85 3.27 11.55
N LYS A 472 -27.90 2.65 10.98
CA LYS A 472 -28.06 1.18 10.91
C LYS A 472 -27.23 0.56 9.80
N TYR A 473 -26.74 1.38 8.86
CA TYR A 473 -25.96 0.92 7.71
C TYR A 473 -24.47 0.79 8.07
N ASP A 474 -23.82 -0.21 7.52
CA ASP A 474 -22.39 -0.40 7.69
C ASP A 474 -21.58 0.68 6.94
N THR A 475 -20.40 1.02 7.47
CA THR A 475 -19.45 1.97 6.86
C THR A 475 -19.04 1.52 5.46
N ALA A 476 -18.81 2.49 4.57
CA ALA A 476 -18.44 2.29 3.17
C ALA A 476 -19.47 1.52 2.33
N THR A 477 -20.77 1.60 2.68
CA THR A 477 -21.86 1.06 1.87
C THR A 477 -22.58 2.17 1.11
N ASP A 478 -23.18 1.84 -0.05
CA ASP A 478 -23.93 2.81 -0.86
C ASP A 478 -25.11 3.39 -0.09
N GLN A 479 -25.75 2.59 0.80
CA GLN A 479 -26.84 3.05 1.66
C GLN A 479 -26.36 4.14 2.62
N LEU A 480 -25.25 3.91 3.32
CA LEU A 480 -24.69 4.91 4.23
C LEU A 480 -24.21 6.15 3.47
N ASN A 481 -23.52 5.96 2.34
CA ASN A 481 -23.03 7.06 1.52
C ASN A 481 -24.17 7.98 1.03
N SER A 482 -25.30 7.37 0.60
CA SER A 482 -26.51 8.11 0.21
C SER A 482 -27.15 8.82 1.40
N GLN A 483 -27.24 8.16 2.56
CA GLN A 483 -27.77 8.75 3.80
C GLN A 483 -26.95 9.98 4.23
N ILE A 484 -25.61 9.87 4.25
CA ILE A 484 -24.70 10.98 4.59
C ILE A 484 -24.91 12.16 3.62
N ALA A 485 -25.13 11.91 2.33
CA ALA A 485 -25.41 12.96 1.37
C ALA A 485 -26.72 13.70 1.68
N HIS A 486 -27.78 12.98 2.07
CA HIS A 486 -29.05 13.59 2.49
C HIS A 486 -28.91 14.36 3.80
N VAL A 487 -28.22 13.80 4.80
CA VAL A 487 -27.91 14.47 6.07
C VAL A 487 -27.15 15.77 5.82
N SER A 488 -26.11 15.73 4.99
CA SER A 488 -25.33 16.94 4.64
C SER A 488 -26.20 18.00 3.95
N LYS A 489 -27.12 17.58 3.07
CA LYS A 489 -28.03 18.50 2.39
C LYS A 489 -29.02 19.16 3.38
N ILE A 490 -29.56 18.39 4.31
CA ILE A 490 -30.47 18.94 5.35
C ILE A 490 -29.68 19.88 6.25
N ALA A 491 -28.52 19.46 6.78
CA ALA A 491 -27.71 20.29 7.68
C ALA A 491 -27.35 21.64 7.03
N LYS A 492 -26.90 21.62 5.77
CA LYS A 492 -26.55 22.83 5.01
C LYS A 492 -27.73 23.73 4.64
N SER A 493 -28.96 23.24 4.70
CA SER A 493 -30.15 24.08 4.51
C SER A 493 -30.46 24.97 5.74
N TYR A 494 -29.99 24.56 6.91
CA TYR A 494 -30.10 25.33 8.16
C TYR A 494 -28.83 26.14 8.46
N ASP A 495 -27.68 25.54 8.30
CA ASP A 495 -26.37 26.21 8.44
C ASP A 495 -25.49 25.89 7.22
N LYS A 496 -25.21 26.91 6.39
CA LYS A 496 -24.39 26.76 5.18
C LYS A 496 -22.96 26.27 5.47
N HIS A 497 -22.50 26.45 6.70
CA HIS A 497 -21.18 26.02 7.16
C HIS A 497 -21.19 24.68 7.91
N ALA A 498 -22.35 24.03 8.01
CA ALA A 498 -22.47 22.73 8.64
C ALA A 498 -21.56 21.69 7.98
N ILE A 499 -20.83 20.96 8.82
CA ILE A 499 -19.90 19.90 8.38
C ILE A 499 -20.37 18.57 8.92
N VAL A 500 -20.52 17.59 8.05
CA VAL A 500 -20.75 16.19 8.46
C VAL A 500 -19.44 15.46 8.52
N ALA A 501 -19.05 14.98 9.71
CA ALA A 501 -17.75 14.37 9.98
C ALA A 501 -17.87 13.10 10.82
N GLY A 502 -16.79 12.34 10.95
CA GLY A 502 -16.73 11.04 11.61
C GLY A 502 -16.36 9.92 10.63
N GLU A 503 -16.30 8.67 11.12
CA GLU A 503 -15.78 7.53 10.37
C GLU A 503 -16.56 7.29 9.05
N GLY A 504 -17.90 7.30 9.11
CA GLY A 504 -18.73 7.07 7.92
C GLY A 504 -18.48 8.10 6.80
N PRO A 505 -18.57 9.41 7.07
CA PRO A 505 -18.26 10.47 6.11
C PRO A 505 -16.82 10.40 5.57
N LEU A 506 -15.82 10.14 6.41
CA LEU A 506 -14.43 9.97 6.00
C LEU A 506 -14.26 8.79 5.02
N MET A 507 -14.92 7.66 5.30
CA MET A 507 -14.90 6.50 4.40
C MET A 507 -15.59 6.79 3.07
N ARG A 508 -16.68 7.57 3.06
CA ARG A 508 -17.35 8.02 1.83
C ARG A 508 -16.41 8.86 0.95
N ASP A 509 -15.73 9.82 1.55
CA ASP A 509 -14.78 10.67 0.83
C ASP A 509 -13.60 9.84 0.31
N MET A 510 -13.13 8.86 1.08
CA MET A 510 -12.09 7.92 0.66
C MET A 510 -12.51 7.11 -0.57
N VAL A 511 -13.76 6.60 -0.62
CA VAL A 511 -14.31 5.89 -1.80
C VAL A 511 -14.25 6.79 -3.03
N THR A 512 -14.76 8.01 -2.92
CA THR A 512 -14.85 8.95 -4.05
C THR A 512 -13.46 9.36 -4.59
N ILE A 513 -12.52 9.56 -3.67
CA ILE A 513 -11.14 9.94 -4.02
C ILE A 513 -10.40 8.75 -4.62
N ALA A 514 -10.53 7.55 -4.04
CA ALA A 514 -9.86 6.36 -4.53
C ALA A 514 -10.26 5.98 -5.96
N ASP A 515 -11.52 6.14 -6.34
CA ASP A 515 -11.99 5.90 -7.72
C ASP A 515 -11.35 6.89 -8.71
N THR A 516 -11.21 8.16 -8.29
CA THR A 516 -10.51 9.18 -9.09
C THR A 516 -9.02 8.85 -9.20
N ASP A 517 -8.40 8.46 -8.09
CA ASP A 517 -6.97 8.14 -8.02
C ASP A 517 -6.63 6.91 -8.85
N PHE A 518 -7.47 5.88 -8.86
CA PHE A 518 -7.30 4.71 -9.71
C PHE A 518 -7.15 5.11 -11.20
N THR A 519 -8.04 5.98 -11.68
CA THR A 519 -8.02 6.44 -13.07
C THR A 519 -6.80 7.31 -13.36
N ASN A 520 -6.47 8.24 -12.45
CA ASN A 520 -5.34 9.17 -12.62
C ASN A 520 -4.00 8.43 -12.62
N VAL A 521 -3.80 7.53 -11.67
CA VAL A 521 -2.54 6.77 -11.54
C VAL A 521 -2.33 5.86 -12.74
N ASN A 522 -3.36 5.12 -13.16
CA ASN A 522 -3.27 4.25 -14.34
C ASN A 522 -2.90 5.05 -15.59
N SER A 523 -3.62 6.14 -15.85
CA SER A 523 -3.37 6.96 -17.03
C SER A 523 -1.97 7.61 -17.01
N THR A 524 -1.53 8.09 -15.84
CA THR A 524 -0.23 8.71 -15.67
C THR A 524 0.90 7.70 -15.80
N SER A 525 0.79 6.53 -15.15
CA SER A 525 1.84 5.50 -15.21
C SER A 525 2.03 4.97 -16.62
N ILE A 526 0.94 4.66 -17.33
CA ILE A 526 0.99 4.25 -18.74
C ILE A 526 1.64 5.34 -19.59
N GLY A 527 1.21 6.60 -19.44
CA GLY A 527 1.73 7.74 -20.23
C GLY A 527 3.22 7.99 -20.00
N VAL A 528 3.66 8.05 -18.73
CA VAL A 528 5.06 8.30 -18.38
C VAL A 528 5.96 7.15 -18.84
N VAL A 529 5.56 5.91 -18.58
CA VAL A 529 6.31 4.72 -19.03
C VAL A 529 6.40 4.67 -20.56
N PHE A 530 5.29 4.94 -21.26
CA PHE A 530 5.28 5.02 -22.73
C PHE A 530 6.29 6.05 -23.24
N VAL A 531 6.32 7.27 -22.67
CA VAL A 531 7.26 8.34 -23.08
C VAL A 531 8.72 7.90 -22.85
N ILE A 532 9.03 7.30 -21.69
CA ILE A 532 10.38 6.83 -21.40
C ILE A 532 10.80 5.74 -22.39
N MET A 533 9.91 4.79 -22.69
CA MET A 533 10.19 3.73 -23.65
C MET A 533 10.43 4.27 -25.07
N LEU A 534 9.75 5.35 -25.48
CA LEU A 534 10.04 6.03 -26.76
C LEU A 534 11.51 6.41 -26.87
N PHE A 535 12.07 6.99 -25.80
CA PHE A 535 13.48 7.41 -25.77
C PHE A 535 14.44 6.23 -25.64
N VAL A 536 14.14 5.25 -24.79
CA VAL A 536 14.99 4.08 -24.54
C VAL A 536 15.09 3.19 -25.79
N LEU A 537 13.95 2.84 -26.38
CA LEU A 537 13.89 1.94 -27.54
C LEU A 537 14.08 2.68 -28.88
N LYS A 538 14.04 4.01 -28.88
CA LYS A 538 14.14 4.84 -30.10
C LYS A 538 13.17 4.36 -31.19
N SER A 539 11.96 3.99 -30.79
CA SER A 539 10.91 3.42 -31.64
C SER A 539 9.56 3.96 -31.20
N ILE A 540 8.67 4.24 -32.13
CA ILE A 540 7.30 4.70 -31.84
C ILE A 540 6.35 3.51 -31.64
N SER A 541 6.48 2.45 -32.44
CA SER A 541 5.56 1.32 -32.38
C SER A 541 5.85 0.32 -31.27
N LEU A 542 7.13 0.12 -30.90
CA LEU A 542 7.49 -0.82 -29.83
C LEU A 542 6.86 -0.47 -28.49
N PRO A 543 6.93 0.77 -27.98
CA PRO A 543 6.27 1.12 -26.75
C PRO A 543 4.78 0.82 -26.75
N VAL A 544 4.07 1.08 -27.86
CA VAL A 544 2.64 0.75 -27.98
C VAL A 544 2.40 -0.75 -27.79
N LEU A 545 3.17 -1.57 -28.51
CA LEU A 545 3.00 -3.03 -28.50
C LEU A 545 3.33 -3.62 -27.11
N LEU A 546 4.41 -3.14 -26.49
CA LEU A 546 4.87 -3.65 -25.21
C LEU A 546 3.96 -3.20 -24.06
N VAL A 547 3.50 -1.95 -24.06
CA VAL A 547 2.52 -1.47 -23.08
C VAL A 547 1.22 -2.27 -23.18
N LEU A 548 0.72 -2.52 -24.40
CA LEU A 548 -0.49 -3.35 -24.59
C LEU A 548 -0.30 -4.78 -24.06
N ALA A 549 0.87 -5.38 -24.25
CA ALA A 549 1.16 -6.70 -23.70
C ALA A 549 1.17 -6.67 -22.16
N ILE A 550 1.85 -5.71 -21.57
CA ILE A 550 1.93 -5.61 -20.10
C ILE A 550 0.55 -5.29 -19.49
N GLU A 551 -0.22 -4.38 -20.10
CA GLU A 551 -1.60 -4.10 -19.68
C GLU A 551 -2.49 -5.35 -19.74
N PHE A 552 -2.31 -6.21 -20.74
CA PHE A 552 -3.01 -7.49 -20.80
C PHE A 552 -2.70 -8.37 -19.59
N ALA A 553 -1.44 -8.48 -19.20
CA ALA A 553 -1.03 -9.22 -18.00
C ALA A 553 -1.64 -8.61 -16.72
N ILE A 554 -1.68 -7.26 -16.62
CA ILE A 554 -2.31 -6.54 -15.51
C ILE A 554 -3.82 -6.81 -15.48
N PHE A 555 -4.51 -6.74 -16.63
CA PHE A 555 -5.95 -6.99 -16.72
C PHE A 555 -6.31 -8.42 -16.30
N ILE A 556 -5.51 -9.41 -16.71
CA ILE A 556 -5.70 -10.80 -16.24
C ILE A 556 -5.56 -10.85 -14.73
N ASN A 557 -4.46 -10.31 -14.17
CA ASN A 557 -4.21 -10.35 -12.75
C ASN A 557 -5.32 -9.67 -11.93
N MET A 558 -5.74 -8.49 -12.35
CA MET A 558 -6.80 -7.70 -11.70
C MET A 558 -8.20 -8.27 -11.94
N GLY A 559 -8.42 -9.07 -13.01
CA GLY A 559 -9.69 -9.69 -13.33
C GLY A 559 -9.95 -11.00 -12.57
N ILE A 560 -8.91 -11.68 -12.08
CA ILE A 560 -9.06 -12.94 -11.33
C ILE A 560 -9.96 -12.80 -10.09
N PRO A 561 -9.88 -11.75 -9.25
CA PRO A 561 -10.79 -11.58 -8.12
C PRO A 561 -12.27 -11.58 -8.53
N PHE A 562 -12.63 -10.93 -9.64
CA PHE A 562 -13.99 -10.99 -10.18
C PHE A 562 -14.41 -12.43 -10.51
N MET A 563 -13.54 -13.20 -11.18
CA MET A 563 -13.82 -14.60 -11.52
C MET A 563 -13.96 -15.49 -10.28
N MET A 564 -13.26 -15.16 -9.19
CA MET A 564 -13.34 -15.87 -7.92
C MET A 564 -14.47 -15.37 -7.01
N GLY A 565 -15.18 -14.31 -7.38
CA GLY A 565 -16.21 -13.68 -6.54
C GLY A 565 -15.65 -13.01 -5.28
N THR A 566 -14.37 -12.61 -5.27
CA THR A 566 -13.71 -11.98 -4.12
C THR A 566 -13.58 -10.47 -4.32
N LYS A 567 -13.60 -9.73 -3.22
CA LYS A 567 -13.31 -8.29 -3.21
C LYS A 567 -11.86 -8.05 -2.82
N ILE A 568 -11.27 -6.97 -3.30
CA ILE A 568 -9.89 -6.60 -2.97
C ILE A 568 -9.85 -5.27 -2.21
N PRO A 569 -8.85 -5.00 -1.35
CA PRO A 569 -8.69 -3.68 -0.72
C PRO A 569 -8.47 -2.61 -1.82
N PHE A 570 -9.08 -1.44 -1.66
CA PHE A 570 -8.97 -0.36 -2.65
C PHE A 570 -7.50 0.06 -2.92
N VAL A 571 -6.65 0.03 -1.90
CA VAL A 571 -5.21 0.32 -2.06
C VAL A 571 -4.57 -0.66 -3.05
N ALA A 572 -4.93 -1.95 -2.98
CA ALA A 572 -4.42 -2.96 -3.89
C ALA A 572 -4.84 -2.65 -5.34
N SER A 573 -6.09 -2.23 -5.58
CA SER A 573 -6.56 -1.91 -6.93
C SER A 573 -5.75 -0.78 -7.58
N ILE A 574 -5.35 0.23 -6.82
CA ILE A 574 -4.59 1.39 -7.33
C ILE A 574 -3.11 1.03 -7.54
N VAL A 575 -2.52 0.35 -6.57
CA VAL A 575 -1.06 0.18 -6.49
C VAL A 575 -0.55 -0.98 -7.35
N ILE A 576 -1.35 -2.06 -7.50
CA ILE A 576 -0.92 -3.27 -8.21
C ILE A 576 -0.60 -3.02 -9.68
N GLY A 577 -1.47 -2.27 -10.40
CA GLY A 577 -1.23 -1.93 -11.81
C GLY A 577 0.12 -1.26 -12.02
N THR A 578 0.40 -0.24 -11.20
CA THR A 578 1.65 0.54 -11.28
C THR A 578 2.88 -0.28 -10.89
N ILE A 579 2.79 -1.09 -9.82
CA ILE A 579 3.89 -1.97 -9.41
C ILE A 579 4.17 -3.02 -10.47
N GLN A 580 3.15 -3.68 -10.98
CA GLN A 580 3.31 -4.71 -12.01
C GLN A 580 3.85 -4.11 -13.31
N LEU A 581 3.34 -2.96 -13.76
CA LEU A 581 3.86 -2.25 -14.91
C LEU A 581 5.36 -1.93 -14.72
N GLY A 582 5.73 -1.30 -13.59
CA GLY A 582 7.12 -0.91 -13.31
C GLY A 582 8.08 -2.09 -13.17
N ALA A 583 7.64 -3.20 -12.58
CA ALA A 583 8.50 -4.35 -12.31
C ALA A 583 8.65 -5.33 -13.50
N THR A 584 7.73 -5.28 -14.47
CA THR A 584 7.73 -6.28 -15.56
C THR A 584 8.13 -5.71 -16.92
N ILE A 585 8.14 -4.38 -17.04
CA ILE A 585 8.55 -3.70 -18.26
C ILE A 585 10.00 -4.00 -18.65
N ASP A 586 10.86 -4.25 -17.64
CA ASP A 586 12.25 -4.55 -17.82
C ASP A 586 12.48 -5.83 -18.63
N TYR A 587 11.62 -6.83 -18.46
CA TYR A 587 11.64 -8.06 -19.22
C TYR A 587 11.36 -7.82 -20.72
N ALA A 588 10.39 -6.98 -20.99
CA ALA A 588 10.00 -6.63 -22.35
C ALA A 588 11.05 -5.74 -23.03
N ILE A 589 11.66 -4.80 -22.31
CA ILE A 589 12.75 -3.95 -22.81
C ILE A 589 13.97 -4.81 -23.14
N LEU A 590 14.38 -5.74 -22.26
CA LEU A 590 15.54 -6.60 -22.47
C LEU A 590 15.41 -7.40 -23.77
N MET A 591 14.29 -8.07 -23.98
CA MET A 591 14.00 -8.85 -25.19
C MET A 591 13.96 -7.97 -26.44
N SER A 592 13.26 -6.83 -26.38
CA SER A 592 13.08 -5.95 -27.51
C SER A 592 14.37 -5.22 -27.93
N THR A 593 15.20 -4.84 -26.98
CA THR A 593 16.50 -4.23 -27.27
C THR A 593 17.42 -5.22 -28.03
N LYS A 594 17.46 -6.47 -27.57
CA LYS A 594 18.25 -7.50 -28.26
C LYS A 594 17.72 -7.82 -29.65
N TYR A 595 16.39 -7.86 -29.81
CA TYR A 595 15.75 -7.99 -31.12
C TYR A 595 16.15 -6.84 -32.05
N LEU A 596 16.07 -5.58 -31.60
CA LEU A 596 16.45 -4.42 -32.40
C LEU A 596 17.92 -4.45 -32.81
N GLU A 597 18.84 -4.81 -31.92
CA GLU A 597 20.27 -4.93 -32.18
C GLU A 597 20.54 -5.86 -33.38
N ILE A 598 19.93 -7.04 -33.37
CA ILE A 598 20.14 -8.03 -34.42
C ILE A 598 19.48 -7.59 -35.76
N ARG A 599 18.27 -7.00 -35.67
CA ARG A 599 17.58 -6.50 -36.86
C ARG A 599 18.33 -5.34 -37.52
N GLN A 600 18.89 -4.43 -36.74
CA GLN A 600 19.72 -3.32 -37.22
C GLN A 600 21.04 -3.82 -37.83
N GLY A 601 21.57 -4.92 -37.34
CA GLY A 601 22.72 -5.62 -37.91
C GLY A 601 22.44 -6.39 -39.22
N GLY A 602 21.16 -6.36 -39.73
CA GLY A 602 20.76 -6.99 -40.99
C GLY A 602 20.24 -8.43 -40.83
N GLY A 603 20.10 -8.95 -39.61
CA GLY A 603 19.54 -10.27 -39.35
C GLY A 603 18.07 -10.39 -39.77
N ASP A 604 17.60 -11.58 -40.13
CA ASP A 604 16.20 -11.86 -40.42
C ASP A 604 15.32 -11.78 -39.17
N LYS A 605 14.03 -11.49 -39.32
CA LYS A 605 13.08 -11.33 -38.20
C LYS A 605 12.99 -12.57 -37.30
N VAL A 606 12.99 -13.77 -37.90
CA VAL A 606 12.88 -15.03 -37.16
C VAL A 606 14.17 -15.28 -36.37
N GLN A 607 15.33 -15.03 -36.99
CA GLN A 607 16.62 -15.12 -36.36
C GLN A 607 16.73 -14.10 -35.20
N ALA A 608 16.28 -12.85 -35.42
CA ALA A 608 16.34 -11.80 -34.42
C ALA A 608 15.51 -12.16 -33.19
N VAL A 609 14.26 -12.63 -33.37
CA VAL A 609 13.40 -13.05 -32.26
C VAL A 609 13.97 -14.31 -31.59
N SER A 610 14.42 -15.30 -32.35
CA SER A 610 15.05 -16.52 -31.79
C SER A 610 16.22 -16.20 -30.88
N THR A 611 17.16 -15.36 -31.36
CA THR A 611 18.35 -14.99 -30.59
C THR A 611 17.99 -14.07 -29.40
N ALA A 612 17.01 -13.17 -29.55
CA ALA A 612 16.52 -12.36 -28.43
C ALA A 612 15.91 -13.22 -27.33
N MET A 613 15.10 -14.23 -27.70
CA MET A 613 14.56 -15.19 -26.73
C MET A 613 15.65 -16.01 -26.03
N ASP A 614 16.65 -16.51 -26.76
CA ASP A 614 17.79 -17.25 -26.16
C ASP A 614 18.57 -16.40 -25.17
N ALA A 615 18.71 -15.10 -25.44
CA ALA A 615 19.46 -14.18 -24.58
C ALA A 615 18.68 -13.70 -23.35
N SER A 616 17.33 -13.76 -23.37
CA SER A 616 16.52 -13.12 -22.33
C SER A 616 15.65 -14.08 -21.50
N LEU A 617 15.17 -15.20 -22.08
CA LEU A 617 14.21 -16.08 -21.40
C LEU A 617 14.70 -16.62 -20.06
N GLN A 618 15.98 -17.01 -19.96
CA GLN A 618 16.53 -17.54 -18.72
C GLN A 618 16.53 -16.47 -17.61
N SER A 619 17.01 -15.26 -17.94
CA SER A 619 16.98 -14.14 -16.97
C SER A 619 15.55 -13.80 -16.54
N ILE A 620 14.60 -13.69 -17.49
CA ILE A 620 13.19 -13.40 -17.20
C ILE A 620 12.59 -14.47 -16.29
N PHE A 621 12.89 -15.74 -16.53
CA PHE A 621 12.40 -16.84 -15.72
C PHE A 621 12.93 -16.77 -14.27
N VAL A 622 14.24 -16.58 -14.10
CA VAL A 622 14.87 -16.49 -12.77
C VAL A 622 14.32 -15.28 -12.01
N SER A 623 14.28 -14.12 -12.65
CA SER A 623 13.77 -12.88 -12.07
C SER A 623 12.34 -12.99 -11.62
N ALA A 624 11.45 -13.49 -12.47
CA ALA A 624 10.04 -13.67 -12.13
C ALA A 624 9.84 -14.67 -10.98
N LEU A 625 10.62 -15.76 -10.94
CA LEU A 625 10.58 -16.71 -9.82
C LEU A 625 11.08 -16.07 -8.52
N CYS A 626 12.12 -15.24 -8.56
CA CYS A 626 12.60 -14.52 -7.40
C CYS A 626 11.56 -13.51 -6.89
N PHE A 627 10.91 -12.77 -7.82
CA PHE A 627 9.86 -11.82 -7.47
C PHE A 627 8.63 -12.53 -6.89
N PHE A 628 8.23 -13.64 -7.48
CA PHE A 628 7.20 -14.54 -6.92
C PHE A 628 7.59 -15.01 -5.52
N ALA A 629 8.80 -15.53 -5.33
CA ALA A 629 9.29 -16.04 -4.06
C ALA A 629 9.35 -14.97 -2.97
N ALA A 630 9.79 -13.74 -3.30
CA ALA A 630 9.83 -12.62 -2.38
C ALA A 630 8.44 -12.28 -1.80
N THR A 631 7.39 -12.43 -2.60
CA THR A 631 6.05 -11.92 -2.25
C THR A 631 5.06 -13.01 -1.84
N VAL A 632 5.12 -14.21 -2.41
CA VAL A 632 4.14 -15.27 -2.13
C VAL A 632 4.12 -15.70 -0.67
N GLY A 633 5.30 -15.84 -0.04
CA GLY A 633 5.41 -16.24 1.36
C GLY A 633 4.78 -15.23 2.31
N VAL A 634 4.93 -13.94 2.02
CA VAL A 634 4.29 -12.86 2.77
C VAL A 634 2.79 -12.87 2.57
N GLY A 635 2.32 -13.06 1.33
CA GLY A 635 0.90 -13.19 1.01
C GLY A 635 0.19 -14.31 1.77
N ILE A 636 0.89 -15.43 1.99
CA ILE A 636 0.35 -16.58 2.76
C ILE A 636 0.44 -16.35 4.27
N TYR A 637 1.53 -15.74 4.75
CA TYR A 637 1.81 -15.60 6.19
C TYR A 637 1.04 -14.45 6.84
N SER A 638 0.84 -13.33 6.12
CA SER A 638 0.22 -12.13 6.70
C SER A 638 -1.21 -12.41 7.18
N SER A 639 -1.47 -12.08 8.42
CA SER A 639 -2.83 -12.08 8.97
C SER A 639 -3.62 -10.81 8.63
N MET A 640 -2.96 -9.78 8.09
CA MET A 640 -3.59 -8.55 7.62
C MET A 640 -4.02 -8.72 6.16
N ASP A 641 -5.32 -8.76 5.89
CA ASP A 641 -5.87 -9.02 4.54
C ASP A 641 -5.31 -8.07 3.48
N MET A 642 -5.11 -6.80 3.81
CA MET A 642 -4.55 -5.82 2.87
C MET A 642 -3.15 -6.22 2.40
N ILE A 643 -2.24 -6.58 3.32
CA ILE A 643 -0.86 -6.94 2.99
C ILE A 643 -0.84 -8.29 2.28
N SER A 644 -1.62 -9.26 2.77
CA SER A 644 -1.81 -10.58 2.17
C SER A 644 -2.29 -10.46 0.72
N THR A 645 -3.33 -9.67 0.46
CA THR A 645 -3.90 -9.45 -0.87
C THR A 645 -2.90 -8.75 -1.80
N ILE A 646 -2.24 -7.67 -1.36
CA ILE A 646 -1.24 -6.97 -2.19
C ILE A 646 -0.11 -7.93 -2.57
N CYS A 647 0.50 -8.63 -1.61
CA CYS A 647 1.60 -9.55 -1.88
C CYS A 647 1.17 -10.75 -2.74
N SER A 648 -0.01 -11.30 -2.53
CA SER A 648 -0.57 -12.40 -3.35
C SER A 648 -0.84 -11.96 -4.79
N MET A 649 -1.37 -10.75 -4.99
CA MET A 649 -1.60 -10.21 -6.33
C MET A 649 -0.28 -9.90 -7.05
N ILE A 650 0.73 -9.39 -6.34
CA ILE A 650 2.05 -9.13 -6.91
C ILE A 650 2.73 -10.44 -7.30
N SER A 651 2.71 -11.46 -6.43
CA SER A 651 3.31 -12.76 -6.73
C SER A 651 2.69 -13.42 -7.97
N ARG A 652 1.36 -13.44 -8.02
CA ARG A 652 0.62 -13.93 -9.19
C ARG A 652 0.90 -13.10 -10.43
N GLY A 653 0.94 -11.77 -10.28
CA GLY A 653 1.26 -10.83 -11.36
C GLY A 653 2.64 -11.08 -11.97
N ALA A 654 3.64 -11.41 -11.15
CA ALA A 654 4.99 -11.75 -11.63
C ALA A 654 4.97 -12.97 -12.58
N LEU A 655 4.24 -14.04 -12.21
CA LEU A 655 4.12 -15.23 -13.05
C LEU A 655 3.32 -14.97 -14.33
N ILE A 656 2.21 -14.23 -14.24
CA ILE A 656 1.39 -13.87 -15.41
C ILE A 656 2.23 -13.03 -16.39
N SER A 657 2.96 -12.03 -15.90
CA SER A 657 3.82 -11.18 -16.75
C SER A 657 4.98 -11.94 -17.35
N MET A 658 5.56 -12.90 -16.63
CA MET A 658 6.59 -13.79 -17.18
C MET A 658 6.06 -14.59 -18.38
N ILE A 659 4.86 -15.17 -18.24
CA ILE A 659 4.21 -15.93 -19.31
C ILE A 659 3.88 -15.00 -20.47
N ASP A 660 3.34 -13.83 -20.20
CA ASP A 660 3.00 -12.83 -21.21
C ASP A 660 4.22 -12.43 -22.04
N VAL A 661 5.31 -12.03 -21.38
CA VAL A 661 6.55 -11.62 -22.06
C VAL A 661 7.22 -12.79 -22.77
N ALA A 662 7.13 -14.03 -22.27
CA ALA A 662 7.72 -15.20 -22.93
C ALA A 662 6.98 -15.62 -24.20
N PHE A 663 5.65 -15.39 -24.30
CA PHE A 663 4.84 -15.86 -25.42
C PHE A 663 4.32 -14.72 -26.30
N ILE A 664 3.78 -13.65 -25.70
CA ILE A 664 3.08 -12.58 -26.45
C ILE A 664 4.08 -11.59 -27.02
N ALA A 665 5.04 -11.11 -26.25
CA ALA A 665 6.01 -10.13 -26.73
C ALA A 665 6.76 -10.60 -27.99
N PRO A 666 7.35 -11.81 -28.06
CA PRO A 666 8.03 -12.27 -29.27
C PRO A 666 7.05 -12.51 -30.44
N SER A 667 5.79 -12.88 -30.17
CA SER A 667 4.76 -13.02 -31.21
C SER A 667 4.40 -11.66 -31.83
N LEU A 668 4.30 -10.61 -31.02
CA LEU A 668 4.11 -9.22 -31.49
C LEU A 668 5.30 -8.75 -32.33
N LEU A 669 6.55 -9.03 -31.89
CA LEU A 669 7.76 -8.68 -32.63
C LEU A 669 7.79 -9.34 -34.01
N LEU A 670 7.38 -10.61 -34.11
CA LEU A 670 7.30 -11.34 -35.42
C LEU A 670 6.27 -10.77 -36.36
N VAL A 671 5.08 -10.42 -35.87
CA VAL A 671 3.96 -9.98 -36.72
C VAL A 671 4.13 -8.54 -37.14
N PHE A 672 4.52 -7.67 -36.20
CA PHE A 672 4.67 -6.23 -36.43
C PHE A 672 6.08 -5.81 -36.87
N ASP A 673 6.97 -6.74 -37.21
CA ASP A 673 8.34 -6.49 -37.66
C ASP A 673 8.47 -5.36 -38.69
N LYS A 674 7.62 -5.36 -39.71
CA LYS A 674 7.62 -4.32 -40.74
C LYS A 674 7.30 -2.93 -40.21
N VAL A 675 6.34 -2.84 -39.26
CA VAL A 675 5.96 -1.58 -38.64
C VAL A 675 7.10 -1.10 -37.73
N ILE A 676 7.67 -2.01 -36.94
CA ILE A 676 8.77 -1.71 -36.02
C ILE A 676 9.98 -1.19 -36.78
N THR A 677 10.40 -1.85 -37.87
CA THR A 677 11.55 -1.45 -38.65
C THR A 677 11.37 -0.09 -39.35
N HIS A 678 10.11 0.29 -39.70
CA HIS A 678 9.82 1.60 -40.31
C HIS A 678 9.74 2.74 -39.28
N THR A 679 9.39 2.45 -38.05
CA THR A 679 9.14 3.43 -37.00
C THR A 679 10.27 3.53 -35.97
N SER A 680 11.34 2.74 -36.15
CA SER A 680 12.49 2.73 -35.23
C SER A 680 13.71 3.40 -35.88
N LEU A 681 14.47 4.13 -35.08
CA LEU A 681 15.73 4.75 -35.51
C LEU A 681 16.82 3.69 -35.69
N GLY A 682 17.78 3.94 -36.58
CA GLY A 682 18.94 3.05 -36.80
C GLY A 682 18.77 2.00 -37.91
N PHE A 683 17.59 1.91 -38.53
CA PHE A 683 17.43 1.10 -39.73
C PHE A 683 17.84 1.87 -40.98
N LYS A 684 18.77 1.33 -41.79
CA LYS A 684 19.10 1.91 -43.10
C LYS A 684 17.86 1.88 -43.98
N LYS A 685 17.40 3.04 -44.47
CA LYS A 685 16.39 3.06 -45.52
C LYS A 685 16.92 2.28 -46.73
N LYS A 686 16.29 1.17 -47.09
CA LYS A 686 16.55 0.52 -48.36
C LYS A 686 16.10 1.50 -49.46
N GLY A 687 17.05 2.11 -50.16
CA GLY A 687 16.82 2.89 -51.36
C GLY A 687 16.71 4.40 -51.13
N ALA A 688 17.84 5.12 -51.04
CA ALA A 688 18.06 6.44 -51.60
C ALA A 688 19.37 6.37 -52.37
#